data_ff8c7c3fb9559f33d5c20181f9122e50
#
_entry.id   ff8c7c3fb9559f33d5c20181f9122e50
#
_cell.length_a   1.000
_cell.length_b   1.000
_cell.length_c   1.000
_cell.angle_alpha   90.00
_cell.angle_beta   90.00
_cell.angle_gamma   90.00
#
_symmetry.space_group_name_H-M   'P 1'
#
loop_
_entity.id
_entity.type
_entity.pdbx_description
1 polymer ?
#
loop_
_entity_poly.entity_id
_entity_poly.type
_entity_poly.pdbx_seq_one_letter_code
_entity_poly.pdbx_strand_id
1 'polypeptide(L)'
;MKILIAIILFSLSLIKADAFTFDQASPIRQGVHVEWYRTVAPSLDGSAIFVWSDTRYGVRNVFAHKIDKNGNFTWGDNGAVITNLPGRQEDPVAIEDGNGGAFIAWVDYRFDDSGDIFIQHVNESGAIQMDPNGVALAQQQGTQISINMCTDSLGGVYVTWQDKRGGVDDDIYGTHVDANYNIISPGSGVPIVVQGGTQSAKSIEYAGNNEAFICWSDSRQGENIDIYGQRLDVSMSPLFQENGIPIANSLDPETRPRTTFVNNTTSLVTWKYGDESARILYQFVNNSGLVFAEAKPVSNFNAIQTSPRVKRSSDGSVFISWKDLRFDPVDGDIFMQKVNPAGAAQWGDGIQVDLTEGVNFSGRFAANSIGGVDIFWEKGVFPDVDILFQSLDQNGTPQSNSPIVVSDEDGYQFAPNIMKGASDSVFVVYADQGSGSIDLKVSYFKGVSSLVEGGSLLAVKGLDGDIKYNVGFKNSDESIILMWEDNRESKKLYGNVLSEGALSHFNGNQISFSDNSSTEIDLSSPTMVYASEYIYTATFDATATPKKIRINKLNTELENVWDQTGVALTPENDQRNVFLVDLGGVGVGCFWSESRSFLSGFDIFFQSLNPDGDPQLSSGGITVAESNGDDYIQAVIPAPDGISFLIFWVEEVWPASRLKYNRVELNGQVSTGWPPNGFNLSNQSIGADNLSVKKISDTDGVLAVWNQEGNFSDIYAQKIGWDGEAQWESNGTPISIEENDQSAISFDIDENGSSAFIVWEDYRNGSDYDIIGREIDLSSGPTGSEIYFSSDTTNQQKPLVKSVAAGEYIIIWEDGRGYYNSDPLLINGVDLYGSAYVVGFGKTTGVDGIPISVEYHDQKKPAITKYNGEDHLLHWIDLRSSGKEDLANYYAKIIRRSDVLSSRNEKANVTIPSSFNIQSVYPNPFNGQVKFDFTINSPQLVQFNVYDISGRTIVDEIIMSGSKGYHQVSWDGKNVYGKMVSSGVYYYTFTLENKVVNGKITYLK
;
A
#
# COMPACT_ATOMS: atom_id res chain seq x y z
N MET A 1 27.23 -28.40 53.96
CA MET A 1 27.12 -28.92 52.60
C MET A 1 25.84 -28.35 52.01
N LYS A 2 25.93 -27.20 51.41
CA LYS A 2 24.80 -26.50 50.78
C LYS A 2 24.97 -26.63 49.28
N ILE A 3 24.03 -27.30 48.63
CA ILE A 3 23.95 -27.40 47.20
C ILE A 3 23.30 -26.12 46.69
N LEU A 4 24.05 -25.37 45.87
CA LEU A 4 23.56 -24.17 45.17
C LEU A 4 22.92 -24.64 43.86
N ILE A 5 21.60 -24.54 43.78
CA ILE A 5 20.88 -24.73 42.49
C ILE A 5 20.88 -23.38 41.83
N ALA A 6 21.65 -23.28 40.73
CA ALA A 6 21.56 -22.14 39.81
C ALA A 6 20.35 -22.34 38.90
N ILE A 7 19.32 -21.57 39.11
CA ILE A 7 18.21 -21.42 38.20
C ILE A 7 18.68 -20.47 37.10
N ILE A 8 18.96 -21.01 35.93
CA ILE A 8 19.15 -20.23 34.71
C ILE A 8 17.75 -19.77 34.29
N LEU A 9 17.42 -18.54 34.61
CA LEU A 9 16.29 -17.84 33.99
C LEU A 9 16.69 -17.52 32.55
N PHE A 10 16.21 -18.34 31.62
CA PHE A 10 16.06 -17.90 30.23
C PHE A 10 15.05 -16.76 30.25
N SER A 11 15.55 -15.54 30.17
CA SER A 11 14.73 -14.42 29.76
C SER A 11 14.43 -14.62 28.28
N LEU A 12 13.24 -15.18 27.96
CA LEU A 12 12.60 -14.88 26.70
C LEU A 12 12.41 -13.36 26.71
N SER A 13 13.23 -12.65 25.98
CA SER A 13 12.89 -11.33 25.49
C SER A 13 11.73 -11.58 24.49
N LEU A 14 10.51 -11.50 24.99
CA LEU A 14 9.39 -11.12 24.17
C LEU A 14 9.84 -9.83 23.46
N ILE A 15 10.15 -9.91 22.18
CA ILE A 15 10.11 -8.77 21.29
C ILE A 15 8.65 -8.30 21.44
N LYS A 16 8.45 -7.25 22.23
CA LYS A 16 7.22 -6.50 22.17
C LYS A 16 7.15 -6.04 20.72
N ALA A 17 6.26 -6.64 19.94
CA ALA A 17 5.72 -5.95 18.80
C ALA A 17 5.37 -4.55 19.32
N ASP A 18 5.88 -3.50 18.67
CA ASP A 18 5.57 -2.14 19.04
C ASP A 18 4.07 -2.05 19.18
N ALA A 19 3.60 -1.75 20.39
CA ALA A 19 2.18 -1.66 20.67
C ALA A 19 1.64 -0.55 19.75
N PHE A 20 0.81 -0.92 18.77
CA PHE A 20 0.15 0.05 17.91
C PHE A 20 -0.69 0.95 18.81
N THR A 21 -0.28 2.20 18.93
CA THR A 21 -1.09 3.20 19.59
C THR A 21 -2.11 3.70 18.57
N PHE A 22 -3.35 3.24 18.66
CA PHE A 22 -4.44 3.65 17.77
C PHE A 22 -4.85 5.14 17.92
N ASP A 23 -4.07 5.95 18.64
CA ASP A 23 -4.18 7.41 18.68
C ASP A 23 -3.91 8.07 17.31
N GLN A 24 -3.17 7.39 16.45
CA GLN A 24 -3.01 7.70 15.03
C GLN A 24 -3.67 6.60 14.19
N ALA A 25 -3.97 6.91 12.92
CA ALA A 25 -4.46 5.88 12.00
C ALA A 25 -3.44 4.76 11.88
N SER A 26 -3.83 3.54 12.22
CA SER A 26 -2.95 2.37 12.25
C SER A 26 -3.51 1.28 11.34
N PRO A 27 -2.67 0.62 10.54
CA PRO A 27 -3.13 -0.44 9.67
C PRO A 27 -3.56 -1.67 10.48
N ILE A 28 -4.72 -2.21 10.17
CA ILE A 28 -5.18 -3.54 10.60
C ILE A 28 -4.71 -4.58 9.58
N ARG A 29 -4.76 -4.21 8.32
CA ARG A 29 -4.23 -4.96 7.19
C ARG A 29 -3.53 -3.97 6.25
N GLN A 30 -2.29 -4.24 5.94
CA GLN A 30 -1.48 -3.44 5.02
C GLN A 30 -0.82 -4.36 4.01
N GLY A 31 -1.10 -4.13 2.72
CA GLY A 31 -0.51 -4.87 1.63
C GLY A 31 0.94 -4.47 1.36
N VAL A 32 1.75 -5.41 0.95
CA VAL A 32 3.08 -5.17 0.37
C VAL A 32 2.89 -5.23 -1.15
N HIS A 33 2.91 -4.08 -1.81
CA HIS A 33 2.78 -3.96 -3.25
C HIS A 33 4.16 -3.84 -3.86
N VAL A 34 4.79 -4.98 -4.17
CA VAL A 34 6.13 -5.01 -4.75
C VAL A 34 6.11 -4.45 -6.16
N GLU A 35 6.94 -3.44 -6.39
CA GLU A 35 7.08 -2.80 -7.69
C GLU A 35 8.19 -3.47 -8.53
N TRP A 36 8.25 -3.11 -9.80
CA TRP A 36 9.18 -3.67 -10.78
C TRP A 36 10.67 -3.42 -10.48
N TYR A 37 10.97 -2.39 -9.70
CA TYR A 37 12.33 -1.93 -9.44
C TYR A 37 12.92 -2.63 -8.24
N ARG A 38 13.90 -3.49 -8.48
CA ARG A 38 14.61 -4.24 -7.46
C ARG A 38 16.06 -4.50 -7.86
N THR A 39 16.90 -4.57 -6.88
CA THR A 39 18.31 -4.89 -7.03
C THR A 39 18.77 -5.84 -5.94
N VAL A 40 19.90 -6.43 -6.13
CA VAL A 40 20.49 -7.37 -5.18
C VAL A 40 21.97 -7.10 -5.00
N ALA A 41 22.42 -7.04 -3.75
CA ALA A 41 23.81 -6.95 -3.36
C ALA A 41 24.27 -8.31 -2.76
N PRO A 42 25.14 -9.06 -3.44
CA PRO A 42 25.71 -10.28 -2.89
C PRO A 42 26.74 -9.93 -1.81
N SER A 43 26.77 -10.68 -0.71
CA SER A 43 27.76 -10.52 0.34
C SER A 43 28.85 -11.59 0.26
N LEU A 44 30.06 -11.25 0.72
CA LEU A 44 31.23 -12.12 0.74
C LEU A 44 31.06 -13.32 1.69
N ASP A 45 30.20 -13.23 2.70
CA ASP A 45 29.88 -14.31 3.64
C ASP A 45 28.90 -15.35 3.07
N GLY A 46 28.42 -15.15 1.85
CA GLY A 46 27.44 -15.98 1.18
C GLY A 46 26.00 -15.65 1.54
N SER A 47 25.76 -14.56 2.25
CA SER A 47 24.43 -13.94 2.42
C SER A 47 24.12 -13.02 1.25
N ALA A 48 22.90 -12.48 1.24
CA ALA A 48 22.44 -11.59 0.19
C ALA A 48 21.48 -10.53 0.70
N ILE A 49 21.63 -9.30 0.24
CA ILE A 49 20.73 -8.21 0.50
C ILE A 49 20.00 -7.88 -0.78
N PHE A 50 18.68 -8.00 -0.79
CA PHE A 50 17.84 -7.57 -1.90
C PHE A 50 17.05 -6.32 -1.48
N VAL A 51 16.89 -5.42 -2.43
CA VAL A 51 16.29 -4.09 -2.23
C VAL A 51 15.22 -3.88 -3.29
N TRP A 52 14.08 -3.36 -2.89
CA TRP A 52 12.94 -3.09 -3.78
C TRP A 52 12.24 -1.81 -3.35
N SER A 53 11.35 -1.30 -4.19
CA SER A 53 10.38 -0.28 -3.82
C SER A 53 8.98 -0.86 -3.78
N ASP A 54 8.20 -0.45 -2.79
CA ASP A 54 6.78 -0.77 -2.69
C ASP A 54 5.95 0.38 -2.09
N THR A 55 4.64 0.27 -2.16
CA THR A 55 3.69 1.31 -1.79
C THR A 55 3.01 1.09 -0.44
N ARG A 56 3.55 0.21 0.43
CA ARG A 56 2.92 -0.14 1.71
C ARG A 56 2.61 1.04 2.63
N TYR A 57 3.28 2.18 2.47
CA TYR A 57 3.04 3.42 3.22
C TYR A 57 2.36 4.53 2.41
N GLY A 58 1.73 4.17 1.29
CA GLY A 58 0.94 5.10 0.47
C GLY A 58 1.66 5.59 -0.79
N VAL A 59 2.96 5.84 -0.72
CA VAL A 59 3.82 6.16 -1.86
C VAL A 59 4.94 5.14 -1.96
N ARG A 60 5.59 5.06 -3.12
CA ARG A 60 6.75 4.18 -3.28
C ARG A 60 7.86 4.59 -2.34
N ASN A 61 8.25 3.68 -1.47
CA ASN A 61 9.38 3.79 -0.57
C ASN A 61 10.34 2.62 -0.79
N VAL A 62 11.58 2.76 -0.34
CA VAL A 62 12.61 1.75 -0.52
C VAL A 62 12.71 0.86 0.71
N PHE A 63 12.73 -0.44 0.46
CA PHE A 63 12.85 -1.51 1.45
C PHE A 63 14.01 -2.43 1.11
N ALA A 64 14.52 -3.12 2.12
CA ALA A 64 15.58 -4.12 1.93
C ALA A 64 15.38 -5.31 2.86
N HIS A 65 15.84 -6.47 2.43
CA HIS A 65 15.88 -7.67 3.26
C HIS A 65 17.17 -8.43 3.07
N LYS A 66 17.60 -9.15 4.10
CA LYS A 66 18.80 -10.01 4.03
C LYS A 66 18.41 -11.46 4.21
N ILE A 67 18.92 -12.31 3.31
CA ILE A 67 18.88 -13.76 3.43
C ILE A 67 20.28 -14.24 3.77
N ASP A 68 20.42 -15.11 4.79
CA ASP A 68 21.69 -15.71 5.16
C ASP A 68 22.07 -16.86 4.22
N LYS A 69 23.27 -17.36 4.36
CA LYS A 69 23.78 -18.51 3.54
C LYS A 69 23.00 -19.81 3.72
N ASN A 70 22.10 -19.90 4.69
CA ASN A 70 21.28 -21.09 4.96
C ASN A 70 19.83 -20.89 4.45
N GLY A 71 19.52 -19.74 3.84
CA GLY A 71 18.19 -19.43 3.35
C GLY A 71 17.27 -18.76 4.38
N ASN A 72 17.78 -18.30 5.55
CA ASN A 72 16.95 -17.65 6.55
C ASN A 72 16.92 -16.14 6.35
N PHE A 73 15.75 -15.55 6.47
CA PHE A 73 15.56 -14.11 6.49
C PHE A 73 15.96 -13.54 7.84
N THR A 74 16.84 -12.53 7.86
CA THR A 74 17.47 -12.04 9.10
C THR A 74 16.99 -10.65 9.55
N TRP A 75 16.25 -9.92 8.72
CA TRP A 75 15.77 -8.55 9.02
C TRP A 75 14.25 -8.50 9.28
N GLY A 76 13.70 -9.52 9.95
CA GLY A 76 12.27 -9.64 10.27
C GLY A 76 11.42 -10.11 9.07
N ASP A 77 10.12 -10.21 9.26
CA ASP A 77 9.21 -10.82 8.26
C ASP A 77 8.99 -9.93 7.02
N ASN A 78 9.11 -8.61 7.16
CA ASN A 78 8.82 -7.63 6.10
C ASN A 78 10.05 -6.83 5.65
N GLY A 79 11.24 -7.22 6.07
CA GLY A 79 12.48 -6.50 5.77
C GLY A 79 12.65 -5.19 6.52
N ALA A 80 13.77 -4.51 6.24
CA ALA A 80 14.11 -3.21 6.81
C ALA A 80 13.52 -2.08 5.95
N VAL A 81 12.98 -1.06 6.60
CA VAL A 81 12.55 0.19 5.97
C VAL A 81 13.77 1.06 5.72
N ILE A 82 14.08 1.35 4.47
CA ILE A 82 15.19 2.23 4.09
C ILE A 82 14.72 3.68 4.00
N THR A 83 13.51 3.87 3.46
CA THR A 83 12.84 5.17 3.43
C THR A 83 11.39 5.03 3.87
N ASN A 84 10.86 6.07 4.50
CA ASN A 84 9.44 6.24 4.80
C ASN A 84 9.14 7.74 4.77
N LEU A 85 9.12 8.31 3.56
CA LEU A 85 9.08 9.75 3.35
C LEU A 85 7.98 10.11 2.37
N PRO A 86 7.40 11.31 2.46
CA PRO A 86 6.52 11.83 1.42
C PRO A 86 7.22 11.91 0.07
N GLY A 87 6.46 11.79 -1.00
CA GLY A 87 7.01 11.66 -2.35
C GLY A 87 7.44 10.22 -2.65
N ARG A 88 7.59 9.88 -3.90
CA ARG A 88 8.01 8.55 -4.32
C ARG A 88 9.53 8.40 -4.28
N GLN A 89 10.02 7.24 -3.88
CA GLN A 89 11.41 6.80 -3.94
C GLN A 89 11.50 5.55 -4.80
N GLU A 90 12.24 5.63 -5.88
CA GLU A 90 12.23 4.63 -6.95
C GLU A 90 13.64 4.21 -7.38
N ASP A 91 13.72 3.18 -8.24
CA ASP A 91 14.95 2.70 -8.87
C ASP A 91 16.11 2.46 -7.88
N PRO A 92 15.89 1.72 -6.76
CA PRO A 92 16.97 1.47 -5.83
C PRO A 92 18.08 0.63 -6.44
N VAL A 93 19.31 1.00 -6.15
CA VAL A 93 20.53 0.24 -6.48
C VAL A 93 21.27 -0.03 -5.20
N ALA A 94 21.74 -1.27 -5.00
CA ALA A 94 22.47 -1.67 -3.82
C ALA A 94 23.81 -2.32 -4.17
N ILE A 95 24.78 -2.10 -3.28
CA ILE A 95 26.07 -2.77 -3.33
C ILE A 95 26.54 -3.11 -1.92
N GLU A 96 27.11 -4.27 -1.73
CA GLU A 96 27.60 -4.77 -0.45
C GLU A 96 28.85 -3.99 0.02
N ASP A 97 28.96 -3.77 1.33
CA ASP A 97 30.02 -2.98 1.98
C ASP A 97 31.26 -3.77 2.38
N GLY A 98 31.29 -5.09 2.15
CA GLY A 98 32.35 -6.01 2.60
C GLY A 98 32.24 -6.47 4.05
N ASN A 99 31.22 -5.99 4.81
CA ASN A 99 31.02 -6.31 6.22
C ASN A 99 29.60 -6.87 6.51
N GLY A 100 28.90 -7.29 5.46
CA GLY A 100 27.54 -7.87 5.56
C GLY A 100 26.40 -6.86 5.60
N GLY A 101 26.70 -5.58 5.40
CA GLY A 101 25.76 -4.49 5.16
C GLY A 101 25.75 -4.07 3.69
N ALA A 102 25.05 -2.98 3.35
CA ALA A 102 24.98 -2.46 1.99
C ALA A 102 24.83 -0.95 1.94
N PHE A 103 25.41 -0.33 0.92
CA PHE A 103 25.02 1.00 0.43
C PHE A 103 23.84 0.85 -0.52
N ILE A 104 22.83 1.69 -0.34
CA ILE A 104 21.59 1.69 -1.13
C ILE A 104 21.37 3.12 -1.61
N ALA A 105 21.34 3.32 -2.93
CA ALA A 105 21.03 4.60 -3.54
C ALA A 105 19.72 4.51 -4.32
N TRP A 106 18.95 5.59 -4.38
CA TRP A 106 17.66 5.64 -5.07
C TRP A 106 17.40 6.99 -5.71
N VAL A 107 16.42 7.03 -6.63
CA VAL A 107 15.87 8.27 -7.17
C VAL A 107 14.73 8.73 -6.25
N ASP A 108 14.82 9.97 -5.78
CA ASP A 108 13.94 10.56 -4.80
C ASP A 108 13.16 11.73 -5.37
N TYR A 109 11.84 11.67 -5.31
CA TYR A 109 10.93 12.71 -5.83
C TYR A 109 10.25 13.52 -4.73
N ARG A 110 10.79 13.52 -3.50
CA ARG A 110 10.19 14.25 -2.36
C ARG A 110 10.18 15.76 -2.50
N PHE A 111 11.01 16.31 -3.37
CA PHE A 111 11.16 17.75 -3.53
C PHE A 111 10.56 18.28 -4.84
N ASP A 112 10.58 17.49 -5.91
CA ASP A 112 9.97 17.80 -7.19
C ASP A 112 9.82 16.53 -8.05
N ASP A 113 9.18 16.66 -9.21
CA ASP A 113 8.95 15.55 -10.15
C ASP A 113 10.16 15.21 -11.04
N SER A 114 11.28 15.90 -10.88
CA SER A 114 12.46 15.68 -11.72
C SER A 114 13.33 14.52 -11.20
N GLY A 115 13.28 14.23 -9.89
CA GLY A 115 14.07 13.22 -9.21
C GLY A 115 15.48 13.68 -8.86
N ASP A 116 15.87 13.41 -7.62
CA ASP A 116 17.18 13.63 -7.01
C ASP A 116 17.85 12.30 -6.67
N ILE A 117 19.16 12.27 -6.42
CA ILE A 117 19.85 11.05 -6.01
C ILE A 117 20.18 11.10 -4.53
N PHE A 118 19.69 10.10 -3.79
CA PHE A 118 19.95 9.91 -2.37
C PHE A 118 20.62 8.56 -2.11
N ILE A 119 21.32 8.47 -0.96
CA ILE A 119 21.99 7.26 -0.50
C ILE A 119 21.74 7.01 0.98
N GLN A 120 21.71 5.74 1.37
CA GLN A 120 21.70 5.25 2.73
C GLN A 120 22.68 4.09 2.87
N HIS A 121 23.19 3.85 4.06
CA HIS A 121 23.92 2.64 4.39
C HIS A 121 23.16 1.87 5.49
N VAL A 122 23.06 0.57 5.31
CA VAL A 122 22.54 -0.36 6.33
C VAL A 122 23.64 -1.32 6.75
N ASN A 123 23.75 -1.59 8.05
CA ASN A 123 24.72 -2.55 8.57
C ASN A 123 24.20 -3.99 8.46
N GLU A 124 25.00 -4.95 8.92
CA GLU A 124 24.67 -6.38 8.92
C GLU A 124 23.31 -6.72 9.56
N SER A 125 22.87 -5.95 10.56
CA SER A 125 21.57 -6.16 11.23
C SER A 125 20.38 -5.47 10.55
N GLY A 126 20.58 -4.75 9.45
CA GLY A 126 19.55 -3.95 8.78
C GLY A 126 19.35 -2.56 9.37
N ALA A 127 20.18 -2.15 10.34
CA ALA A 127 20.06 -0.84 10.97
C ALA A 127 20.69 0.25 10.08
N ILE A 128 19.96 1.35 9.92
CA ILE A 128 20.36 2.55 9.18
C ILE A 128 21.58 3.19 9.85
N GLN A 129 22.59 3.62 9.07
CA GLN A 129 23.85 4.15 9.55
C GLN A 129 24.09 5.63 9.19
N MET A 130 23.37 6.16 8.20
CA MET A 130 23.45 7.57 7.79
C MET A 130 22.23 8.33 8.31
N ASP A 131 21.98 9.56 7.84
CA ASP A 131 20.79 10.32 8.19
C ASP A 131 19.52 9.47 7.91
N PRO A 132 18.55 9.39 8.84
CA PRO A 132 17.34 8.59 8.63
C PRO A 132 16.55 8.89 7.36
N ASN A 133 16.72 10.08 6.81
CA ASN A 133 16.08 10.50 5.57
C ASN A 133 16.92 10.25 4.32
N GLY A 134 18.06 9.55 4.46
CA GLY A 134 19.10 9.45 3.45
C GLY A 134 19.88 10.74 3.27
N VAL A 135 21.01 10.65 2.57
CA VAL A 135 21.90 11.79 2.28
C VAL A 135 21.88 12.08 0.78
N ALA A 136 21.68 13.34 0.39
CA ALA A 136 21.66 13.74 -1.00
C ALA A 136 23.05 13.62 -1.64
N LEU A 137 23.15 12.85 -2.72
CA LEU A 137 24.30 12.81 -3.62
C LEU A 137 24.18 13.86 -4.73
N ALA A 138 22.96 14.02 -5.27
CA ALA A 138 22.60 15.07 -6.21
C ALA A 138 21.23 15.62 -5.85
N GLN A 139 21.15 16.92 -5.70
CA GLN A 139 19.91 17.67 -5.50
C GLN A 139 20.04 18.97 -6.28
N GLN A 140 19.83 18.89 -7.58
CA GLN A 140 20.05 19.97 -8.52
C GLN A 140 18.83 20.18 -9.41
N GLN A 141 18.67 21.36 -9.96
CA GLN A 141 17.60 21.61 -10.91
C GLN A 141 17.74 20.68 -12.13
N GLY A 142 16.65 20.07 -12.59
CA GLY A 142 16.63 19.11 -13.67
C GLY A 142 16.68 17.66 -13.18
N THR A 143 16.53 16.73 -14.09
CA THR A 143 16.38 15.30 -13.78
C THR A 143 17.73 14.66 -13.42
N GLN A 144 17.78 13.94 -12.30
CA GLN A 144 18.88 13.05 -11.91
C GLN A 144 18.33 11.63 -11.76
N ILE A 145 18.78 10.71 -12.63
CA ILE A 145 18.26 9.34 -12.73
C ILE A 145 19.33 8.32 -13.14
N SER A 146 18.94 7.08 -13.34
CA SER A 146 19.80 6.00 -13.88
C SER A 146 21.07 5.78 -13.06
N ILE A 147 20.92 5.44 -11.79
CA ILE A 147 22.03 5.21 -10.87
C ILE A 147 22.83 3.95 -11.27
N ASN A 148 24.15 4.03 -11.20
CA ASN A 148 25.03 2.86 -11.20
C ASN A 148 26.05 2.99 -10.06
N MET A 149 26.45 1.85 -9.47
CA MET A 149 27.37 1.80 -8.35
C MET A 149 28.42 0.71 -8.54
N CYS A 150 29.62 0.93 -8.00
CA CYS A 150 30.60 -0.12 -7.79
C CYS A 150 31.38 0.10 -6.49
N THR A 151 31.93 -0.97 -5.88
CA THR A 151 32.75 -0.88 -4.69
C THR A 151 34.09 -0.17 -4.98
N ASP A 152 34.69 0.46 -3.95
CA ASP A 152 36.06 0.93 -3.98
C ASP A 152 37.06 -0.09 -3.44
N SER A 153 36.59 -1.27 -3.00
CA SER A 153 37.33 -2.32 -2.27
C SER A 153 37.89 -1.94 -0.90
N LEU A 154 37.55 -0.77 -0.39
CA LEU A 154 37.96 -0.26 0.94
C LEU A 154 36.77 -0.11 1.89
N GLY A 155 35.59 -0.58 1.49
CA GLY A 155 34.33 -0.47 2.23
C GLY A 155 33.54 0.80 1.88
N GLY A 156 33.89 1.49 0.80
CA GLY A 156 33.14 2.59 0.21
C GLY A 156 32.66 2.27 -1.19
N VAL A 157 32.01 3.26 -1.85
CA VAL A 157 31.35 3.07 -3.15
C VAL A 157 31.52 4.27 -4.07
N TYR A 158 31.67 3.99 -5.35
CA TYR A 158 31.47 4.96 -6.44
C TYR A 158 30.01 4.92 -6.88
N VAL A 159 29.41 6.09 -7.01
CA VAL A 159 28.02 6.26 -7.48
C VAL A 159 28.03 7.20 -8.68
N THR A 160 27.33 6.83 -9.75
CA THR A 160 27.20 7.64 -10.97
C THR A 160 25.77 7.71 -11.42
N TRP A 161 25.34 8.81 -12.03
CA TRP A 161 23.99 9.04 -12.51
C TRP A 161 23.96 9.84 -13.82
N GLN A 162 22.82 9.82 -14.50
CA GLN A 162 22.51 10.74 -15.60
C GLN A 162 21.92 12.01 -14.99
N ASP A 163 22.31 13.16 -15.54
CA ASP A 163 22.00 14.47 -14.97
C ASP A 163 21.64 15.48 -16.06
N LYS A 164 20.46 16.08 -15.95
CA LYS A 164 19.95 17.12 -16.87
C LYS A 164 20.02 18.53 -16.32
N ARG A 165 20.88 18.82 -15.35
CA ARG A 165 21.00 20.18 -14.80
C ARG A 165 21.41 21.21 -15.84
N GLY A 166 22.04 20.81 -16.95
CA GLY A 166 22.39 21.64 -18.11
C GLY A 166 21.21 21.98 -19.03
N GLY A 167 20.06 21.33 -18.90
CA GLY A 167 18.82 21.65 -19.61
C GLY A 167 18.33 20.59 -20.58
N VAL A 168 18.97 20.37 -21.75
CA VAL A 168 18.38 19.52 -22.81
C VAL A 168 18.98 18.12 -22.84
N ASP A 169 20.29 18.01 -22.69
CA ASP A 169 21.05 16.79 -22.88
C ASP A 169 21.32 16.11 -21.52
N ASP A 170 21.44 14.78 -21.51
CA ASP A 170 21.92 14.04 -20.36
C ASP A 170 23.46 14.07 -20.33
N ASP A 171 24.01 14.50 -19.22
CA ASP A 171 25.44 14.41 -18.88
C ASP A 171 25.63 13.28 -17.84
N ILE A 172 26.87 12.89 -17.53
CA ILE A 172 27.18 11.94 -16.48
C ILE A 172 27.93 12.62 -15.34
N TYR A 173 27.33 12.52 -14.17
CA TYR A 173 27.92 12.93 -12.90
C TYR A 173 28.15 11.74 -11.98
N GLY A 174 28.95 11.93 -10.95
CA GLY A 174 29.17 10.90 -9.95
C GLY A 174 29.78 11.44 -8.67
N THR A 175 29.90 10.57 -7.69
CA THR A 175 30.56 10.83 -6.41
C THR A 175 31.23 9.56 -5.89
N HIS A 176 32.08 9.72 -4.91
CA HIS A 176 32.63 8.65 -4.08
C HIS A 176 32.19 8.86 -2.64
N VAL A 177 31.72 7.79 -2.01
CA VAL A 177 31.36 7.73 -0.59
C VAL A 177 32.30 6.76 0.07
N ASP A 178 33.12 7.21 1.03
CA ASP A 178 34.09 6.36 1.71
C ASP A 178 33.44 5.51 2.84
N ALA A 179 34.19 4.59 3.43
CA ALA A 179 33.74 3.73 4.52
C ALA A 179 33.33 4.49 5.82
N ASN A 180 33.64 5.78 5.93
CA ASN A 180 33.24 6.66 7.03
C ASN A 180 32.09 7.59 6.62
N TYR A 181 31.46 7.33 5.48
CA TYR A 181 30.35 8.11 4.91
C TYR A 181 30.72 9.53 4.48
N ASN A 182 32.01 9.82 4.25
CA ASN A 182 32.41 11.08 3.63
C ASN A 182 32.10 11.05 2.13
N ILE A 183 31.38 12.07 1.67
CA ILE A 183 30.90 12.20 0.28
C ILE A 183 31.71 13.27 -0.43
N ILE A 184 32.24 12.98 -1.61
CA ILE A 184 32.87 13.97 -2.47
C ILE A 184 31.76 14.82 -3.13
N SER A 185 31.81 16.14 -2.91
CA SER A 185 30.84 17.12 -3.45
C SER A 185 29.37 16.76 -3.13
N PRO A 186 28.97 16.65 -1.84
CA PRO A 186 27.64 16.25 -1.44
C PRO A 186 26.58 17.19 -2.03
N GLY A 187 25.45 16.62 -2.48
CA GLY A 187 24.33 17.34 -3.09
C GLY A 187 24.57 17.88 -4.52
N SER A 188 25.79 17.73 -5.06
CA SER A 188 26.13 18.22 -6.40
C SER A 188 26.77 17.18 -7.29
N GLY A 189 27.53 16.24 -6.71
CA GLY A 189 28.41 15.36 -7.46
C GLY A 189 29.53 16.07 -8.24
N VAL A 190 30.35 15.29 -8.91
CA VAL A 190 31.44 15.74 -9.77
C VAL A 190 31.09 15.39 -11.22
N PRO A 191 31.29 16.32 -12.18
CA PRO A 191 31.09 16.01 -13.59
C PRO A 191 32.14 14.99 -14.07
N ILE A 192 31.70 13.92 -14.70
CA ILE A 192 32.54 12.88 -15.34
C ILE A 192 32.68 13.20 -16.83
N VAL A 193 31.55 13.53 -17.44
CA VAL A 193 31.47 14.03 -18.81
C VAL A 193 30.35 15.05 -18.91
N VAL A 194 30.65 16.23 -19.47
CA VAL A 194 29.70 17.29 -19.81
C VAL A 194 30.02 17.76 -21.20
N GLN A 195 29.26 17.30 -22.17
CA GLN A 195 29.49 17.59 -23.58
C GLN A 195 28.16 17.77 -24.31
N GLY A 196 28.14 18.47 -25.43
CA GLY A 196 26.95 18.52 -26.27
C GLY A 196 26.53 17.13 -26.74
N GLY A 197 25.21 16.91 -26.81
CA GLY A 197 24.61 15.60 -27.07
C GLY A 197 24.45 14.75 -25.78
N THR A 198 23.67 13.74 -25.88
CA THR A 198 23.32 12.89 -24.72
C THR A 198 24.40 11.87 -24.40
N GLN A 199 24.78 11.76 -23.11
CA GLN A 199 25.61 10.69 -22.55
C GLN A 199 24.76 9.79 -21.69
N SER A 200 24.62 8.53 -22.10
CA SER A 200 23.64 7.61 -21.50
C SER A 200 24.11 6.15 -21.43
N ALA A 201 23.24 5.27 -20.98
CA ALA A 201 23.45 3.82 -20.94
C ALA A 201 24.81 3.41 -20.37
N LYS A 202 25.26 4.08 -19.29
CA LYS A 202 26.55 3.87 -18.64
C LYS A 202 26.66 2.55 -17.89
N SER A 203 27.88 2.07 -17.72
CA SER A 203 28.25 0.96 -16.87
C SER A 203 29.53 1.30 -16.11
N ILE A 204 29.56 1.05 -14.80
CA ILE A 204 30.72 1.33 -13.95
C ILE A 204 31.10 0.05 -13.20
N GLU A 205 32.41 -0.20 -13.06
CA GLU A 205 32.97 -1.32 -12.31
C GLU A 205 34.28 -0.90 -11.63
N TYR A 206 34.59 -1.60 -10.53
CA TYR A 206 35.92 -1.48 -9.89
C TYR A 206 37.01 -1.86 -10.89
N ALA A 207 38.05 -1.04 -10.97
CA ALA A 207 39.12 -1.19 -11.97
C ALA A 207 40.50 -1.58 -11.37
N GLY A 208 40.53 -1.94 -10.07
CA GLY A 208 41.75 -2.16 -9.31
C GLY A 208 42.36 -0.88 -8.77
N ASN A 209 43.31 -0.98 -7.83
CA ASN A 209 44.06 0.15 -7.24
C ASN A 209 43.18 1.26 -6.64
N ASN A 210 42.00 0.91 -6.13
CA ASN A 210 40.98 1.84 -5.63
C ASN A 210 40.46 2.81 -6.70
N GLU A 211 40.47 2.39 -7.97
CA GLU A 211 39.97 3.15 -9.10
C GLU A 211 38.68 2.50 -9.64
N ALA A 212 37.81 3.31 -10.26
CA ALA A 212 36.65 2.86 -11.01
C ALA A 212 36.85 3.09 -12.51
N PHE A 213 36.28 2.22 -13.33
CA PHE A 213 36.19 2.40 -14.77
C PHE A 213 34.73 2.51 -15.18
N ILE A 214 34.40 3.59 -15.88
CA ILE A 214 33.06 3.83 -16.43
C ILE A 214 33.12 3.90 -17.97
N CYS A 215 32.12 3.32 -18.62
CA CYS A 215 31.89 3.48 -20.06
C CYS A 215 30.43 3.90 -20.32
N TRP A 216 30.21 4.61 -21.43
CA TRP A 216 28.88 5.13 -21.76
C TRP A 216 28.69 5.24 -23.28
N SER A 217 27.42 5.35 -23.71
CA SER A 217 27.00 5.74 -25.04
C SER A 217 27.00 7.26 -25.14
N ASP A 218 27.55 7.82 -26.18
CA ASP A 218 27.84 9.26 -26.34
C ASP A 218 27.42 9.77 -27.71
N SER A 219 26.54 10.74 -27.78
CA SER A 219 26.08 11.35 -29.02
C SER A 219 26.68 12.73 -29.31
N ARG A 220 27.87 13.08 -28.71
CA ARG A 220 28.53 14.36 -28.88
C ARG A 220 28.88 14.70 -30.34
N GLN A 221 28.89 13.71 -31.22
CA GLN A 221 29.15 13.90 -32.67
C GLN A 221 27.87 14.02 -33.52
N GLY A 222 26.69 14.16 -32.90
CA GLY A 222 25.40 14.31 -33.55
C GLY A 222 24.54 13.03 -33.53
N GLU A 223 24.01 12.59 -34.68
CA GLU A 223 23.10 11.44 -34.72
C GLU A 223 23.82 10.10 -34.51
N ASN A 224 25.13 10.04 -34.71
CA ASN A 224 25.90 8.85 -34.44
C ASN A 224 26.17 8.68 -32.94
N ILE A 225 26.03 7.47 -32.42
CA ILE A 225 26.29 7.12 -31.03
C ILE A 225 27.55 6.30 -30.95
N ASP A 226 28.52 6.77 -30.19
CA ASP A 226 29.83 6.17 -29.98
C ASP A 226 29.96 5.64 -28.54
N ILE A 227 30.99 4.85 -28.27
CA ILE A 227 31.31 4.38 -26.90
C ILE A 227 32.56 5.11 -26.41
N TYR A 228 32.41 5.76 -25.26
CA TYR A 228 33.49 6.40 -24.51
C TYR A 228 33.73 5.73 -23.16
N GLY A 229 34.90 5.97 -22.58
CA GLY A 229 35.26 5.46 -21.28
C GLY A 229 36.20 6.37 -20.49
N GLN A 230 36.14 6.30 -19.17
CA GLN A 230 36.96 7.04 -18.23
C GLN A 230 37.38 6.17 -17.05
N ARG A 231 38.59 6.38 -16.52
CA ARG A 231 39.01 5.88 -15.20
C ARG A 231 38.96 7.01 -14.19
N LEU A 232 38.54 6.72 -12.98
CA LEU A 232 38.36 7.68 -11.90
C LEU A 232 39.11 7.18 -10.66
N ASP A 233 39.81 8.09 -9.99
CA ASP A 233 40.37 7.83 -8.66
C ASP A 233 39.33 8.08 -7.55
N VAL A 234 39.69 7.83 -6.28
CA VAL A 234 38.83 8.05 -5.12
C VAL A 234 38.40 9.49 -4.92
N SER A 235 39.09 10.44 -5.55
CA SER A 235 38.71 11.86 -5.54
C SER A 235 37.79 12.23 -6.69
N MET A 236 37.33 11.24 -7.46
CA MET A 236 36.57 11.38 -8.70
C MET A 236 37.32 12.11 -9.81
N SER A 237 38.70 12.20 -9.73
CA SER A 237 39.50 12.80 -10.75
C SER A 237 39.68 11.88 -11.95
N PRO A 238 39.54 12.39 -13.19
CA PRO A 238 39.75 11.61 -14.38
C PRO A 238 41.23 11.22 -14.58
N LEU A 239 41.48 9.94 -14.84
CA LEU A 239 42.81 9.38 -15.10
C LEU A 239 43.16 9.27 -16.58
N PHE A 240 42.16 9.36 -17.46
CA PHE A 240 42.35 9.63 -18.91
C PHE A 240 42.17 11.11 -19.20
N GLN A 241 42.16 11.48 -20.47
CA GLN A 241 41.84 12.88 -20.86
C GLN A 241 40.46 13.28 -20.32
N GLU A 242 40.27 14.57 -20.08
CA GLU A 242 38.99 15.13 -19.67
C GLU A 242 37.87 14.72 -20.64
N ASN A 243 36.68 14.38 -20.11
CA ASN A 243 35.52 13.87 -20.84
C ASN A 243 35.72 12.51 -21.56
N GLY A 244 36.73 11.76 -21.14
CA GLY A 244 36.94 10.35 -21.54
C GLY A 244 37.66 10.13 -22.88
N ILE A 245 38.01 8.89 -23.17
CA ILE A 245 38.60 8.45 -24.43
C ILE A 245 37.57 7.68 -25.25
N PRO A 246 37.62 7.80 -26.61
CA PRO A 246 36.76 6.95 -27.46
C PRO A 246 37.23 5.48 -27.36
N ILE A 247 36.30 4.58 -27.14
CA ILE A 247 36.50 3.11 -27.14
C ILE A 247 36.07 2.56 -28.51
N ALA A 248 34.98 3.08 -29.04
CA ALA A 248 34.47 2.82 -30.36
C ALA A 248 33.85 4.10 -30.91
N ASN A 249 34.18 4.43 -32.17
CA ASN A 249 33.76 5.67 -32.85
C ASN A 249 33.67 5.46 -34.36
N SER A 250 32.98 4.44 -34.79
CA SER A 250 32.78 4.13 -36.20
C SER A 250 31.66 4.98 -36.85
N LEU A 251 31.34 4.70 -38.11
CA LEU A 251 30.20 5.35 -38.77
C LEU A 251 28.84 4.72 -38.44
N ASP A 252 28.86 3.48 -37.92
CA ASP A 252 27.66 2.79 -37.48
C ASP A 252 27.43 3.01 -35.97
N PRO A 253 26.20 3.04 -35.50
CA PRO A 253 25.92 3.33 -34.08
C PRO A 253 26.47 2.22 -33.16
N GLU A 254 27.16 2.65 -32.10
CA GLU A 254 27.60 1.80 -30.99
C GLU A 254 26.76 2.09 -29.75
N THR A 255 26.12 1.06 -29.20
CA THR A 255 25.16 1.24 -28.10
C THR A 255 25.27 0.16 -27.02
N ARG A 256 24.63 0.42 -25.87
CA ARG A 256 24.51 -0.55 -24.75
C ARG A 256 25.88 -1.08 -24.24
N PRO A 257 26.84 -0.20 -23.92
CA PRO A 257 28.12 -0.64 -23.38
C PRO A 257 27.94 -1.34 -22.02
N ARG A 258 28.77 -2.34 -21.79
CA ARG A 258 28.92 -3.04 -20.51
C ARG A 258 30.39 -3.21 -20.22
N THR A 259 30.79 -3.08 -18.96
CA THR A 259 32.17 -3.26 -18.55
C THR A 259 32.31 -4.21 -17.37
N THR A 260 33.44 -4.87 -17.30
CA THR A 260 33.93 -5.56 -16.11
C THR A 260 35.46 -5.50 -16.09
N PHE A 261 36.09 -5.57 -14.92
CA PHE A 261 37.53 -5.60 -14.86
C PHE A 261 38.04 -7.04 -15.15
N VAL A 262 39.20 -7.11 -15.79
CA VAL A 262 39.92 -8.35 -16.08
C VAL A 262 41.00 -8.59 -15.02
N ASN A 263 41.75 -7.52 -14.71
CA ASN A 263 42.79 -7.49 -13.66
C ASN A 263 42.94 -6.01 -13.21
N ASN A 264 43.79 -5.78 -12.18
CA ASN A 264 43.99 -4.47 -11.56
C ASN A 264 44.36 -3.30 -12.48
N THR A 265 44.61 -3.54 -13.74
CA THR A 265 44.98 -2.50 -14.72
C THR A 265 44.14 -2.53 -16.00
N THR A 266 43.32 -3.56 -16.20
CA THR A 266 42.64 -3.80 -17.48
C THR A 266 41.16 -4.12 -17.25
N SER A 267 40.28 -3.38 -17.94
CA SER A 267 38.85 -3.64 -18.04
C SER A 267 38.50 -4.15 -19.44
N LEU A 268 37.44 -4.96 -19.53
CA LEU A 268 36.79 -5.31 -20.80
C LEU A 268 35.56 -4.44 -20.96
N VAL A 269 35.39 -3.88 -22.16
CA VAL A 269 34.15 -3.22 -22.59
C VAL A 269 33.57 -4.02 -23.75
N THR A 270 32.26 -4.27 -23.71
CA THR A 270 31.48 -4.89 -24.78
C THR A 270 30.30 -4.02 -25.12
N TRP A 271 29.87 -4.00 -26.38
CA TRP A 271 28.77 -3.17 -26.88
C TRP A 271 28.07 -3.78 -28.09
N LYS A 272 26.88 -3.27 -28.42
CA LYS A 272 26.18 -3.54 -29.67
C LYS A 272 26.70 -2.56 -30.74
N TYR A 273 27.16 -3.09 -31.84
CA TYR A 273 27.64 -2.40 -33.04
C TYR A 273 26.62 -2.57 -34.18
N GLY A 274 26.16 -1.45 -34.77
CA GLY A 274 25.21 -1.44 -35.88
C GLY A 274 23.75 -1.72 -35.44
N ASP A 275 22.82 -1.60 -36.38
CA ASP A 275 21.37 -1.82 -36.14
C ASP A 275 20.81 -3.00 -36.95
N GLU A 276 20.72 -2.91 -38.28
CA GLU A 276 20.09 -3.94 -39.10
C GLU A 276 20.91 -5.25 -39.19
N SER A 277 22.23 -5.16 -39.06
CA SER A 277 23.15 -6.29 -39.00
C SER A 277 23.94 -6.30 -37.68
N ALA A 278 23.26 -6.02 -36.59
CA ALA A 278 23.89 -5.79 -35.30
C ALA A 278 24.79 -6.94 -34.85
N ARG A 279 25.98 -6.58 -34.35
CA ARG A 279 27.00 -7.50 -33.80
C ARG A 279 27.38 -7.07 -32.40
N ILE A 280 27.84 -8.02 -31.59
CA ILE A 280 28.46 -7.72 -30.30
C ILE A 280 29.96 -7.73 -30.45
N LEU A 281 30.58 -6.59 -30.11
CA LEU A 281 32.02 -6.42 -30.11
C LEU A 281 32.55 -6.26 -28.68
N TYR A 282 33.84 -6.50 -28.47
CA TYR A 282 34.54 -6.22 -27.22
C TYR A 282 35.95 -5.66 -27.46
N GLN A 283 36.41 -4.88 -26.47
CA GLN A 283 37.73 -4.27 -26.42
C GLN A 283 38.28 -4.34 -25.00
N PHE A 284 39.59 -4.47 -24.86
CA PHE A 284 40.27 -4.30 -23.57
C PHE A 284 40.81 -2.87 -23.48
N VAL A 285 40.63 -2.28 -22.31
CA VAL A 285 41.11 -0.93 -21.97
C VAL A 285 41.99 -1.03 -20.73
N ASN A 286 43.23 -0.55 -20.84
CA ASN A 286 44.14 -0.50 -19.70
C ASN A 286 44.52 0.96 -19.35
N ASN A 287 45.44 1.14 -18.40
CA ASN A 287 45.87 2.49 -17.97
C ASN A 287 46.47 3.34 -19.09
N SER A 288 46.86 2.75 -20.22
CA SER A 288 47.41 3.44 -21.41
C SER A 288 46.37 3.62 -22.52
N GLY A 289 45.14 3.17 -22.37
CA GLY A 289 44.07 3.20 -23.36
C GLY A 289 43.74 1.86 -23.97
N LEU A 290 43.32 1.80 -25.23
CA LEU A 290 42.90 0.58 -25.92
C LEU A 290 44.04 -0.46 -26.06
N VAL A 291 43.72 -1.71 -25.78
CA VAL A 291 44.73 -2.82 -25.85
C VAL A 291 44.80 -3.40 -27.25
N PHE A 292 43.67 -3.57 -27.94
CA PHE A 292 43.61 -4.06 -29.31
C PHE A 292 43.58 -2.92 -30.33
N ALA A 293 44.23 -3.09 -31.43
CA ALA A 293 44.18 -2.09 -32.53
C ALA A 293 42.76 -1.95 -33.11
N GLU A 294 42.01 -3.06 -33.12
CA GLU A 294 40.61 -3.14 -33.52
C GLU A 294 39.82 -3.98 -32.52
N ALA A 295 38.57 -3.60 -32.28
CA ALA A 295 37.65 -4.35 -31.44
C ALA A 295 37.39 -5.75 -32.04
N LYS A 296 37.16 -6.74 -31.17
CA LYS A 296 36.94 -8.12 -31.57
C LYS A 296 35.46 -8.50 -31.49
N PRO A 297 34.95 -9.29 -32.43
CA PRO A 297 33.61 -9.84 -32.31
C PRO A 297 33.54 -10.98 -31.27
N VAL A 298 32.42 -11.07 -30.55
CA VAL A 298 32.17 -12.21 -29.63
C VAL A 298 31.94 -13.53 -30.41
N SER A 299 31.48 -13.42 -31.66
CA SER A 299 31.23 -14.52 -32.58
C SER A 299 31.50 -14.05 -34.01
N ASN A 300 32.07 -14.95 -34.87
CA ASN A 300 32.23 -14.69 -36.29
C ASN A 300 30.98 -15.05 -37.11
N PHE A 301 29.98 -15.65 -36.47
CA PHE A 301 28.72 -16.01 -37.12
C PHE A 301 27.94 -14.76 -37.56
N ASN A 302 27.46 -14.75 -38.79
CA ASN A 302 26.73 -13.60 -39.31
C ASN A 302 25.25 -13.68 -38.97
N ALA A 303 24.87 -13.19 -37.79
CA ALA A 303 23.50 -13.08 -37.31
C ALA A 303 23.33 -11.77 -36.54
N ILE A 304 22.10 -11.32 -36.39
CA ILE A 304 21.78 -10.17 -35.51
C ILE A 304 22.03 -10.56 -34.06
N GLN A 305 22.81 -9.74 -33.37
CA GLN A 305 23.21 -9.94 -31.97
C GLN A 305 22.87 -8.71 -31.15
N THR A 306 22.24 -8.90 -29.98
CA THR A 306 21.77 -7.79 -29.12
C THR A 306 21.97 -8.07 -27.64
N SER A 307 21.73 -7.06 -26.81
CA SER A 307 21.62 -7.16 -25.33
C SER A 307 22.86 -7.80 -24.65
N PRO A 308 24.07 -7.28 -24.88
CA PRO A 308 25.27 -7.82 -24.25
C PRO A 308 25.25 -7.67 -22.73
N ARG A 309 25.77 -8.67 -22.03
CA ARG A 309 26.08 -8.64 -20.59
C ARG A 309 27.45 -9.22 -20.36
N VAL A 310 28.06 -8.83 -19.26
CA VAL A 310 29.44 -9.25 -18.96
C VAL A 310 29.62 -9.48 -17.47
N LYS A 311 30.37 -10.54 -17.12
CA LYS A 311 30.80 -10.84 -15.75
C LYS A 311 32.16 -11.51 -15.76
N ARG A 312 32.98 -11.20 -14.75
CA ARG A 312 34.31 -11.75 -14.57
C ARG A 312 34.25 -13.08 -13.82
N SER A 313 35.13 -14.00 -14.21
CA SER A 313 35.48 -15.24 -13.48
C SER A 313 36.65 -15.00 -12.51
N SER A 314 36.80 -15.87 -11.51
CA SER A 314 37.90 -15.82 -10.53
C SER A 314 39.30 -15.99 -11.17
N ASP A 315 39.39 -16.67 -12.33
CA ASP A 315 40.63 -16.86 -13.09
C ASP A 315 41.02 -15.64 -13.98
N GLY A 316 40.19 -14.55 -13.93
CA GLY A 316 40.35 -13.35 -14.75
C GLY A 316 39.77 -13.51 -16.17
N SER A 317 39.22 -14.66 -16.53
CA SER A 317 38.42 -14.80 -17.76
C SER A 317 37.13 -14.01 -17.60
N VAL A 318 36.52 -13.62 -18.72
CA VAL A 318 35.28 -12.87 -18.76
C VAL A 318 34.25 -13.66 -19.56
N PHE A 319 33.08 -13.82 -19.00
CA PHE A 319 31.89 -14.32 -19.68
C PHE A 319 31.09 -13.18 -20.29
N ILE A 320 30.71 -13.33 -21.56
CA ILE A 320 29.83 -12.40 -22.28
C ILE A 320 28.61 -13.18 -22.73
N SER A 321 27.40 -12.74 -22.39
CA SER A 321 26.16 -13.27 -22.96
C SER A 321 25.54 -12.26 -23.91
N TRP A 322 24.79 -12.77 -24.88
CA TRP A 322 24.02 -11.96 -25.82
C TRP A 322 22.78 -12.73 -26.32
N LYS A 323 21.83 -11.99 -26.89
CA LYS A 323 20.72 -12.57 -27.66
C LYS A 323 21.14 -12.65 -29.12
N ASP A 324 21.00 -13.83 -29.73
CA ASP A 324 21.48 -14.15 -31.10
C ASP A 324 20.33 -14.72 -31.92
N LEU A 325 20.08 -14.17 -33.10
CA LEU A 325 18.96 -14.54 -33.96
C LEU A 325 19.35 -15.57 -35.02
N ARG A 326 20.46 -16.33 -34.87
CA ARG A 326 20.95 -17.27 -35.89
C ARG A 326 20.05 -18.48 -36.13
N PHE A 327 19.30 -18.92 -35.11
CA PHE A 327 18.43 -20.09 -35.20
C PHE A 327 16.95 -19.69 -35.04
N ASP A 328 16.65 -18.68 -34.24
CA ASP A 328 15.35 -18.08 -34.14
C ASP A 328 15.40 -16.59 -34.58
N PRO A 329 14.93 -16.29 -35.81
CA PRO A 329 15.04 -14.93 -36.37
C PRO A 329 13.99 -13.95 -35.78
N VAL A 330 13.01 -14.41 -34.99
CA VAL A 330 11.97 -13.61 -34.38
C VAL A 330 12.31 -13.28 -32.95
N ASP A 331 12.50 -14.30 -32.14
CA ASP A 331 12.67 -14.17 -30.70
C ASP A 331 14.12 -14.28 -30.24
N GLY A 332 14.97 -15.02 -30.98
CA GLY A 332 16.39 -15.20 -30.70
C GLY A 332 16.67 -16.04 -29.47
N ASP A 333 17.88 -16.57 -29.41
CA ASP A 333 18.36 -17.43 -28.33
C ASP A 333 19.45 -16.75 -27.50
N ILE A 334 19.67 -17.27 -26.29
CA ILE A 334 20.76 -16.81 -25.42
C ILE A 334 22.04 -17.57 -25.78
N PHE A 335 23.07 -16.83 -26.15
CA PHE A 335 24.42 -17.32 -26.39
C PHE A 335 25.41 -16.80 -25.36
N MET A 336 26.47 -17.58 -25.13
CA MET A 336 27.55 -17.21 -24.24
C MET A 336 28.92 -17.42 -24.86
N GLN A 337 29.87 -16.55 -24.50
CA GLN A 337 31.29 -16.67 -24.85
C GLN A 337 32.16 -16.53 -23.59
N LYS A 338 33.27 -17.29 -23.52
CA LYS A 338 34.32 -17.10 -22.55
C LYS A 338 35.52 -16.45 -23.24
N VAL A 339 35.96 -15.29 -22.73
CA VAL A 339 37.14 -14.56 -23.19
C VAL A 339 38.21 -14.68 -22.12
N ASN A 340 39.39 -15.21 -22.47
CA ASN A 340 40.50 -15.34 -21.52
C ASN A 340 41.17 -14.00 -21.22
N PRO A 341 42.03 -13.89 -20.17
CA PRO A 341 42.71 -12.63 -19.82
C PRO A 341 43.62 -12.04 -20.92
N ALA A 342 44.01 -12.86 -21.91
CA ALA A 342 44.76 -12.38 -23.09
C ALA A 342 43.83 -11.85 -24.20
N GLY A 343 42.51 -11.88 -24.00
CA GLY A 343 41.50 -11.37 -24.93
C GLY A 343 41.22 -12.31 -26.10
N ALA A 344 41.36 -13.63 -25.93
CA ALA A 344 40.97 -14.64 -26.93
C ALA A 344 39.69 -15.34 -26.53
N ALA A 345 38.71 -15.38 -27.46
CA ALA A 345 37.49 -16.16 -27.34
C ALA A 345 37.81 -17.69 -27.21
N GLN A 346 37.15 -18.36 -26.30
CA GLN A 346 37.44 -19.76 -25.96
C GLN A 346 36.40 -20.76 -26.47
N TRP A 347 35.16 -20.31 -26.68
CA TRP A 347 34.00 -21.16 -27.03
C TRP A 347 33.57 -21.03 -28.51
N GLY A 348 34.53 -20.85 -29.42
CA GLY A 348 34.26 -20.72 -30.85
C GLY A 348 33.35 -19.57 -31.18
N ASP A 349 32.23 -19.81 -31.86
CA ASP A 349 31.21 -18.80 -32.19
C ASP A 349 30.15 -18.63 -31.10
N GLY A 350 30.46 -19.08 -29.89
CA GLY A 350 29.57 -19.04 -28.72
C GLY A 350 28.78 -20.32 -28.50
N ILE A 351 28.35 -20.54 -27.27
CA ILE A 351 27.52 -21.69 -26.85
C ILE A 351 26.08 -21.21 -26.71
N GLN A 352 25.13 -21.87 -27.37
CA GLN A 352 23.70 -21.70 -27.16
C GLN A 352 23.34 -22.32 -25.80
N VAL A 353 22.69 -21.55 -24.93
CA VAL A 353 22.39 -21.96 -23.56
C VAL A 353 21.20 -22.90 -23.50
N ASP A 354 20.15 -22.60 -24.28
CA ASP A 354 18.91 -23.35 -24.36
C ASP A 354 18.74 -23.90 -25.80
N LEU A 355 18.56 -25.20 -25.93
CA LEU A 355 18.33 -25.89 -27.21
C LEU A 355 16.85 -26.23 -27.42
N THR A 356 15.96 -25.85 -26.50
CA THR A 356 14.52 -26.12 -26.59
C THR A 356 13.80 -24.97 -27.28
N GLU A 357 12.70 -25.27 -27.98
CA GLU A 357 11.87 -24.25 -28.63
C GLU A 357 11.20 -23.34 -27.61
N GLY A 358 10.97 -22.07 -27.95
CA GLY A 358 10.25 -21.07 -27.16
C GLY A 358 11.00 -19.75 -27.01
N VAL A 359 10.27 -18.70 -26.62
CA VAL A 359 10.81 -17.35 -26.45
C VAL A 359 11.74 -17.29 -25.24
N ASN A 360 12.98 -16.88 -25.46
CA ASN A 360 13.98 -16.69 -24.42
C ASN A 360 14.26 -15.19 -24.22
N PHE A 361 14.15 -14.73 -22.97
CA PHE A 361 14.52 -13.36 -22.61
C PHE A 361 15.96 -13.32 -22.10
N SER A 362 16.57 -12.14 -22.03
CA SER A 362 17.99 -11.99 -21.69
C SER A 362 18.30 -12.54 -20.29
N GLY A 363 19.22 -13.50 -20.22
CA GLY A 363 19.61 -14.16 -18.99
C GLY A 363 20.49 -13.32 -18.07
N ARG A 364 20.50 -13.70 -16.80
CA ARG A 364 21.45 -13.26 -15.77
C ARG A 364 22.38 -14.41 -15.43
N PHE A 365 23.65 -14.11 -15.16
CA PHE A 365 24.62 -15.16 -14.91
C PHE A 365 25.71 -14.75 -13.92
N ALA A 366 26.32 -15.76 -13.30
CA ALA A 366 27.48 -15.64 -12.43
C ALA A 366 28.50 -16.72 -12.74
N ALA A 367 29.81 -16.45 -12.58
CA ALA A 367 30.85 -17.47 -12.74
C ALA A 367 30.71 -18.51 -11.65
N ASN A 368 30.82 -19.80 -12.00
CA ASN A 368 30.80 -20.91 -11.06
C ASN A 368 32.21 -21.39 -10.67
N SER A 369 32.31 -22.33 -9.71
CA SER A 369 33.59 -22.81 -9.19
C SER A 369 34.31 -23.77 -10.10
N ILE A 370 33.62 -24.41 -11.04
CA ILE A 370 34.19 -25.29 -12.03
C ILE A 370 34.77 -24.53 -13.24
N GLY A 371 34.93 -23.20 -13.10
CA GLY A 371 35.52 -22.34 -14.13
C GLY A 371 34.61 -22.02 -15.29
N GLY A 372 33.34 -22.33 -15.19
CA GLY A 372 32.27 -22.04 -16.12
C GLY A 372 31.31 -21.01 -15.56
N VAL A 373 30.01 -21.13 -15.88
CA VAL A 373 29.00 -20.11 -15.59
C VAL A 373 27.65 -20.75 -15.27
N ASP A 374 26.95 -20.19 -14.28
CA ASP A 374 25.58 -20.48 -13.96
C ASP A 374 24.71 -19.36 -14.54
N ILE A 375 23.71 -19.71 -15.35
CA ILE A 375 22.83 -18.77 -16.04
C ILE A 375 21.37 -19.08 -15.77
N PHE A 376 20.58 -18.02 -15.51
CA PHE A 376 19.14 -18.05 -15.32
C PHE A 376 18.49 -17.11 -16.33
N TRP A 377 17.32 -17.48 -16.84
CA TRP A 377 16.58 -16.66 -17.80
C TRP A 377 15.08 -16.92 -17.71
N GLU A 378 14.32 -15.99 -18.25
CA GLU A 378 12.89 -16.12 -18.44
C GLU A 378 12.63 -16.85 -19.76
N LYS A 379 11.65 -17.75 -19.74
CA LYS A 379 11.21 -18.49 -20.93
C LYS A 379 9.70 -18.67 -20.94
N GLY A 380 9.07 -18.36 -22.05
CA GLY A 380 7.62 -18.52 -22.23
C GLY A 380 7.00 -17.40 -23.05
N VAL A 381 5.67 -17.39 -23.11
CA VAL A 381 4.87 -16.36 -23.79
C VAL A 381 3.85 -15.85 -22.79
N PHE A 382 3.86 -14.52 -22.58
CA PHE A 382 2.92 -13.88 -21.66
C PHE A 382 1.47 -14.38 -21.85
N PRO A 383 0.70 -14.74 -20.80
CA PRO A 383 1.00 -14.51 -19.37
C PRO A 383 1.79 -15.64 -18.68
N ASP A 384 2.21 -16.67 -19.35
CA ASP A 384 2.85 -17.85 -18.80
C ASP A 384 4.36 -17.85 -19.15
N VAL A 385 5.17 -17.40 -18.19
CA VAL A 385 6.63 -17.27 -18.33
C VAL A 385 7.32 -17.81 -17.09
N ASP A 386 8.22 -18.78 -17.29
CA ASP A 386 8.96 -19.48 -16.26
C ASP A 386 10.37 -18.94 -16.07
N ILE A 387 10.99 -19.26 -14.95
CA ILE A 387 12.43 -19.08 -14.73
C ILE A 387 13.16 -20.41 -14.92
N LEU A 388 14.12 -20.42 -15.83
CA LEU A 388 14.97 -21.57 -16.12
C LEU A 388 16.42 -21.34 -15.68
N PHE A 389 17.14 -22.43 -15.46
CA PHE A 389 18.52 -22.45 -15.02
C PHE A 389 19.35 -23.47 -15.82
N GLN A 390 20.59 -23.10 -16.21
CA GLN A 390 21.59 -23.99 -16.74
C GLN A 390 22.97 -23.66 -16.18
N SER A 391 23.74 -24.68 -15.84
CA SER A 391 25.15 -24.57 -15.48
C SER A 391 26.03 -25.08 -16.62
N LEU A 392 27.04 -24.31 -17.01
CA LEU A 392 28.06 -24.70 -17.98
C LEU A 392 29.42 -24.90 -17.29
N ASP A 393 30.22 -25.85 -17.72
CA ASP A 393 31.59 -26.02 -17.25
C ASP A 393 32.57 -25.02 -17.92
N GLN A 394 33.85 -25.13 -17.59
CA GLN A 394 34.92 -24.31 -18.16
C GLN A 394 35.04 -24.38 -19.71
N ASN A 395 34.57 -25.46 -20.32
CA ASN A 395 34.59 -25.70 -21.76
C ASN A 395 33.26 -25.28 -22.44
N GLY A 396 32.29 -24.84 -21.68
CA GLY A 396 30.95 -24.51 -22.16
C GLY A 396 30.01 -25.72 -22.28
N THR A 397 30.36 -26.85 -21.63
CA THR A 397 29.53 -28.05 -21.65
C THR A 397 28.41 -27.92 -20.60
N PRO A 398 27.12 -28.08 -20.99
CA PRO A 398 26.03 -28.11 -20.04
C PRO A 398 26.17 -29.21 -19.00
N GLN A 399 25.89 -28.93 -17.74
CA GLN A 399 25.96 -29.88 -16.63
C GLN A 399 24.65 -30.65 -16.40
N SER A 400 23.58 -30.27 -17.10
CA SER A 400 22.34 -31.02 -17.21
C SER A 400 21.96 -31.20 -18.68
N ASN A 401 21.26 -32.27 -19.02
CA ASN A 401 20.83 -32.58 -20.38
C ASN A 401 19.77 -31.62 -20.93
N SER A 402 19.05 -30.99 -20.05
CA SER A 402 18.06 -29.93 -20.32
C SER A 402 18.16 -28.87 -19.24
N PRO A 403 17.74 -27.64 -19.53
CA PRO A 403 17.60 -26.62 -18.49
C PRO A 403 16.75 -27.12 -17.33
N ILE A 404 17.08 -26.65 -16.12
CA ILE A 404 16.33 -26.94 -14.90
C ILE A 404 15.27 -25.85 -14.75
N VAL A 405 14.03 -26.24 -14.52
CA VAL A 405 12.97 -25.32 -14.19
C VAL A 405 13.13 -24.87 -12.74
N VAL A 406 13.24 -23.57 -12.54
CA VAL A 406 13.36 -22.93 -11.21
C VAL A 406 11.99 -22.67 -10.63
N SER A 407 11.06 -22.20 -11.46
CA SER A 407 9.66 -22.01 -11.17
C SER A 407 8.86 -22.27 -12.43
N ASP A 408 7.81 -23.07 -12.30
CA ASP A 408 6.80 -23.41 -13.31
C ASP A 408 5.38 -23.21 -12.76
N GLU A 409 5.22 -22.28 -11.85
CA GLU A 409 3.91 -21.93 -11.31
C GLU A 409 3.10 -21.17 -12.38
N ASP A 410 1.77 -21.38 -12.39
CA ASP A 410 0.87 -20.67 -13.31
C ASP A 410 1.08 -19.15 -13.20
N GLY A 411 1.33 -18.46 -14.32
CA GLY A 411 1.45 -17.02 -14.40
C GLY A 411 2.82 -16.52 -14.85
N TYR A 412 3.15 -15.28 -14.49
CA TYR A 412 4.33 -14.57 -14.96
C TYR A 412 5.44 -14.50 -13.92
N GLN A 413 6.49 -15.32 -14.10
CA GLN A 413 7.71 -15.24 -13.31
C GLN A 413 8.78 -14.48 -14.10
N PHE A 414 9.32 -13.39 -13.50
CA PHE A 414 10.14 -12.46 -14.27
C PHE A 414 11.28 -11.81 -13.48
N ALA A 415 12.18 -11.17 -14.25
CA ALA A 415 13.33 -10.39 -13.81
C ALA A 415 14.21 -11.10 -12.77
N PRO A 416 14.72 -12.31 -13.06
CA PRO A 416 15.62 -13.00 -12.17
C PRO A 416 16.87 -12.16 -11.94
N ASN A 417 17.28 -12.01 -10.67
CA ASN A 417 18.55 -11.45 -10.26
C ASN A 417 19.36 -12.52 -9.53
N ILE A 418 20.63 -12.64 -9.88
CA ILE A 418 21.48 -13.71 -9.41
C ILE A 418 22.56 -13.20 -8.48
N MET A 419 22.85 -14.01 -7.46
CA MET A 419 23.93 -13.78 -6.54
C MET A 419 24.74 -15.04 -6.33
N LYS A 420 26.05 -14.87 -6.21
CA LYS A 420 26.92 -15.94 -5.78
C LYS A 420 26.88 -16.05 -4.26
N GLY A 421 26.45 -17.20 -3.76
CA GLY A 421 26.53 -17.55 -2.35
C GLY A 421 27.87 -18.15 -1.96
N ALA A 422 27.99 -18.59 -0.71
CA ALA A 422 29.16 -19.30 -0.23
C ALA A 422 29.27 -20.70 -0.83
N SER A 423 30.50 -21.23 -0.96
CA SER A 423 30.75 -22.62 -1.31
C SER A 423 30.05 -23.10 -2.59
N ASP A 424 30.14 -22.30 -3.65
CA ASP A 424 29.58 -22.59 -4.99
C ASP A 424 28.07 -22.63 -5.08
N SER A 425 27.39 -22.01 -4.15
CA SER A 425 25.97 -21.81 -4.23
C SER A 425 25.61 -20.54 -4.99
N VAL A 426 24.39 -20.51 -5.54
CA VAL A 426 23.81 -19.39 -6.26
C VAL A 426 22.41 -19.15 -5.74
N PHE A 427 22.12 -17.94 -5.37
CA PHE A 427 20.74 -17.47 -5.12
C PHE A 427 20.20 -16.83 -6.38
N VAL A 428 18.94 -17.09 -6.70
CA VAL A 428 18.18 -16.33 -7.67
C VAL A 428 16.95 -15.74 -6.98
N VAL A 429 16.80 -14.43 -7.07
CA VAL A 429 15.61 -13.69 -6.61
C VAL A 429 14.82 -13.26 -7.83
N TYR A 430 13.55 -13.60 -7.88
CA TYR A 430 12.67 -13.27 -8.99
C TYR A 430 11.29 -12.82 -8.50
N ALA A 431 10.55 -12.15 -9.37
CA ALA A 431 9.15 -11.83 -9.10
C ALA A 431 8.25 -12.90 -9.68
N ASP A 432 7.17 -13.16 -8.97
CA ASP A 432 6.13 -14.09 -9.35
C ASP A 432 4.77 -13.42 -9.25
N GLN A 433 4.06 -13.39 -10.36
CA GLN A 433 2.70 -12.81 -10.48
C GLN A 433 1.66 -13.91 -10.73
N GLY A 434 1.78 -15.08 -10.09
CA GLY A 434 0.87 -16.19 -10.31
C GLY A 434 -0.58 -15.94 -9.84
N SER A 435 -0.75 -15.27 -8.71
CA SER A 435 -2.05 -15.11 -8.04
C SER A 435 -2.66 -13.71 -8.09
N GLY A 436 -2.11 -12.82 -8.92
CA GLY A 436 -2.58 -11.42 -9.03
C GLY A 436 -1.68 -10.39 -8.37
N SER A 437 -1.12 -10.66 -7.19
CA SER A 437 -0.09 -9.84 -6.56
C SER A 437 1.31 -10.27 -7.01
N ILE A 438 2.28 -9.37 -6.91
CA ILE A 438 3.68 -9.68 -7.18
C ILE A 438 4.36 -10.13 -5.89
N ASP A 439 4.73 -11.39 -5.84
CA ASP A 439 5.56 -11.96 -4.79
C ASP A 439 7.05 -11.87 -5.16
N LEU A 440 7.93 -11.72 -4.18
CA LEU A 440 9.35 -11.95 -4.36
C LEU A 440 9.71 -13.35 -3.86
N LYS A 441 10.25 -14.17 -4.73
CA LYS A 441 10.70 -15.52 -4.41
C LYS A 441 12.22 -15.66 -4.54
N VAL A 442 12.79 -16.55 -3.75
CA VAL A 442 14.22 -16.88 -3.76
C VAL A 442 14.38 -18.37 -3.94
N SER A 443 15.15 -18.76 -4.94
CA SER A 443 15.62 -20.14 -5.09
C SER A 443 17.14 -20.21 -4.85
N TYR A 444 17.59 -21.32 -4.30
CA TYR A 444 18.97 -21.52 -3.88
C TYR A 444 19.52 -22.81 -4.47
N PHE A 445 20.61 -22.72 -5.22
CA PHE A 445 21.22 -23.83 -5.93
C PHE A 445 22.65 -24.05 -5.50
N LYS A 446 23.08 -25.33 -5.51
CA LYS A 446 24.48 -25.72 -5.44
C LYS A 446 24.77 -26.66 -6.59
N GLY A 447 25.55 -26.18 -7.56
CA GLY A 447 25.67 -26.85 -8.85
C GLY A 447 24.30 -26.92 -9.53
N VAL A 448 23.88 -28.11 -9.95
CA VAL A 448 22.57 -28.35 -10.60
C VAL A 448 21.47 -28.82 -9.62
N SER A 449 21.73 -28.78 -8.32
CA SER A 449 20.79 -29.24 -7.29
C SER A 449 20.17 -28.04 -6.54
N SER A 450 18.85 -27.95 -6.53
CA SER A 450 18.16 -27.04 -5.63
C SER A 450 18.42 -27.44 -4.17
N LEU A 451 18.72 -26.47 -3.33
CA LEU A 451 18.88 -26.66 -1.89
C LEU A 451 17.62 -26.30 -1.10
N VAL A 452 16.58 -25.84 -1.79
CA VAL A 452 15.27 -25.48 -1.20
C VAL A 452 14.29 -26.61 -1.51
N GLU A 453 13.70 -27.19 -0.48
CA GLU A 453 12.57 -28.12 -0.64
C GLU A 453 11.39 -27.36 -1.23
N GLY A 454 10.80 -27.85 -2.31
CA GLY A 454 9.73 -27.14 -3.04
C GLY A 454 10.21 -26.11 -4.07
N GLY A 455 11.54 -25.98 -4.30
CA GLY A 455 12.12 -25.16 -5.38
C GLY A 455 12.37 -23.70 -5.03
N SER A 456 11.51 -23.02 -4.24
CA SER A 456 11.68 -21.62 -3.89
C SER A 456 11.20 -21.29 -2.48
N LEU A 457 11.73 -20.20 -1.91
CA LEU A 457 11.26 -19.59 -0.67
C LEU A 457 10.52 -18.28 -0.99
N LEU A 458 9.40 -18.06 -0.35
CA LEU A 458 8.71 -16.79 -0.39
C LEU A 458 9.52 -15.76 0.41
N ALA A 459 10.08 -14.76 -0.26
CA ALA A 459 10.88 -13.71 0.36
C ALA A 459 10.00 -12.54 0.84
N VAL A 460 9.06 -12.13 0.01
CA VAL A 460 8.08 -11.08 0.31
C VAL A 460 6.78 -11.48 -0.36
N LYS A 461 5.70 -11.58 0.41
CA LYS A 461 4.37 -11.84 -0.12
C LYS A 461 3.70 -10.53 -0.47
N GLY A 462 3.29 -10.37 -1.71
CA GLY A 462 2.36 -9.33 -2.13
C GLY A 462 0.99 -9.58 -1.49
N LEU A 463 0.32 -8.51 -1.07
CA LEU A 463 -1.01 -8.56 -0.48
C LEU A 463 -1.95 -7.65 -1.27
N ASP A 464 -2.07 -7.90 -2.55
CA ASP A 464 -3.09 -7.29 -3.39
C ASP A 464 -4.44 -7.94 -3.10
N GLY A 465 -5.50 -7.15 -3.02
CA GLY A 465 -6.84 -7.68 -2.78
C GLY A 465 -7.82 -6.59 -2.37
N ASP A 466 -9.03 -6.67 -2.92
CA ASP A 466 -10.12 -5.78 -2.59
C ASP A 466 -10.71 -6.14 -1.23
N ILE A 467 -10.91 -5.14 -0.37
CA ILE A 467 -11.62 -5.27 0.89
C ILE A 467 -13.02 -4.69 0.68
N LYS A 468 -14.03 -5.54 0.76
CA LYS A 468 -15.40 -5.09 0.48
C LYS A 468 -16.21 -4.72 1.72
N TYR A 469 -16.15 -5.54 2.74
CA TYR A 469 -16.96 -5.37 3.94
C TYR A 469 -16.09 -5.44 5.17
N ASN A 470 -16.41 -4.60 6.14
CA ASN A 470 -15.75 -4.63 7.43
C ASN A 470 -16.80 -4.52 8.54
N VAL A 471 -16.59 -5.24 9.60
CA VAL A 471 -17.48 -5.23 10.77
C VAL A 471 -16.64 -5.40 12.04
N GLY A 472 -17.06 -4.76 13.12
CA GLY A 472 -16.44 -4.88 14.43
C GLY A 472 -17.46 -5.28 15.49
N PHE A 473 -17.06 -6.18 16.40
CA PHE A 473 -17.83 -6.60 17.58
C PHE A 473 -17.02 -6.39 18.84
N LYS A 474 -17.66 -5.89 19.90
CA LYS A 474 -17.06 -5.86 21.21
C LYS A 474 -17.34 -7.16 21.94
N ASN A 475 -16.28 -7.82 22.42
CA ASN A 475 -16.37 -9.06 23.18
C ASN A 475 -16.61 -8.77 24.69
N SER A 476 -16.99 -9.79 25.45
CA SER A 476 -17.23 -9.73 26.89
C SER A 476 -15.99 -9.38 27.72
N ASP A 477 -14.78 -9.69 27.22
CA ASP A 477 -13.51 -9.36 27.82
C ASP A 477 -12.94 -7.99 27.41
N GLU A 478 -13.77 -7.11 26.83
CA GLU A 478 -13.41 -5.78 26.31
C GLU A 478 -12.58 -5.81 25.00
N SER A 479 -12.24 -6.98 24.47
CA SER A 479 -11.58 -7.08 23.16
C SER A 479 -12.54 -6.72 22.01
N ILE A 480 -12.00 -6.29 20.87
CA ILE A 480 -12.78 -6.07 19.64
C ILE A 480 -12.40 -7.12 18.61
N ILE A 481 -13.37 -7.77 18.08
CA ILE A 481 -13.25 -8.69 16.97
C ILE A 481 -13.56 -7.92 15.70
N LEU A 482 -12.59 -7.84 14.78
CA LEU A 482 -12.72 -7.21 13.49
C LEU A 482 -12.75 -8.28 12.41
N MET A 483 -13.70 -8.19 11.49
CA MET A 483 -13.83 -9.13 10.37
C MET A 483 -14.05 -8.36 9.07
N TRP A 484 -13.47 -8.86 7.96
CA TRP A 484 -13.60 -8.26 6.63
C TRP A 484 -13.53 -9.29 5.52
N GLU A 485 -14.17 -8.99 4.38
CA GLU A 485 -13.98 -9.73 3.14
C GLU A 485 -12.73 -9.23 2.42
N ASP A 486 -11.89 -10.13 1.98
CA ASP A 486 -10.63 -9.84 1.30
C ASP A 486 -10.41 -10.86 0.18
N ASN A 487 -10.02 -10.39 -1.00
CA ASN A 487 -9.82 -11.26 -2.16
C ASN A 487 -8.34 -11.46 -2.53
N ARG A 488 -7.42 -11.27 -1.56
CA ARG A 488 -5.96 -11.42 -1.76
C ARG A 488 -5.51 -12.75 -2.39
N GLU A 489 -6.27 -13.82 -2.21
CA GLU A 489 -6.05 -15.12 -2.84
C GLU A 489 -7.30 -15.63 -3.57
N SER A 490 -8.45 -15.29 -3.08
CA SER A 490 -9.82 -15.47 -3.57
C SER A 490 -10.72 -14.80 -2.56
N LYS A 491 -11.97 -14.49 -2.88
CA LYS A 491 -12.89 -13.90 -1.91
C LYS A 491 -13.05 -14.80 -0.68
N LYS A 492 -12.53 -14.35 0.44
CA LYS A 492 -12.57 -15.07 1.72
C LYS A 492 -12.82 -14.11 2.87
N LEU A 493 -13.30 -14.64 3.97
CA LEU A 493 -13.44 -13.89 5.21
C LEU A 493 -12.13 -13.95 5.99
N TYR A 494 -11.68 -12.79 6.46
CA TYR A 494 -10.55 -12.64 7.35
C TYR A 494 -10.99 -11.98 8.64
N GLY A 495 -10.23 -12.19 9.69
CA GLY A 495 -10.53 -11.57 10.97
C GLY A 495 -9.31 -11.35 11.84
N ASN A 496 -9.48 -10.49 12.83
CA ASN A 496 -8.47 -10.16 13.82
C ASN A 496 -9.12 -9.82 15.17
N VAL A 497 -8.40 -10.04 16.23
CA VAL A 497 -8.82 -9.67 17.58
C VAL A 497 -7.91 -8.57 18.10
N LEU A 498 -8.49 -7.44 18.46
CA LEU A 498 -7.81 -6.31 19.09
C LEU A 498 -8.03 -6.41 20.60
N SER A 499 -6.97 -6.65 21.35
CA SER A 499 -6.98 -6.70 22.81
C SER A 499 -5.87 -5.84 23.39
N GLU A 500 -6.18 -5.02 24.39
CA GLU A 500 -5.24 -4.12 25.07
C GLU A 500 -4.41 -3.22 24.09
N GLY A 501 -5.00 -2.86 22.94
CA GLY A 501 -4.35 -2.04 21.92
C GLY A 501 -3.38 -2.79 21.00
N ALA A 502 -3.34 -4.12 21.05
CA ALA A 502 -2.55 -4.97 20.16
C ALA A 502 -3.43 -5.89 19.32
N LEU A 503 -3.09 -6.06 18.05
CA LEU A 503 -3.73 -7.05 17.14
C LEU A 503 -3.17 -8.44 17.41
N SER A 504 -4.04 -9.45 17.38
CA SER A 504 -3.63 -10.86 17.58
C SER A 504 -2.75 -11.36 16.44
N HIS A 505 -3.00 -10.90 15.22
CA HIS A 505 -2.23 -11.25 14.01
C HIS A 505 -2.08 -10.05 13.10
N PHE A 506 -0.88 -9.84 12.57
CA PHE A 506 -0.68 -8.86 11.52
C PHE A 506 -1.37 -9.34 10.23
N ASN A 507 -2.11 -8.46 9.55
CA ASN A 507 -2.92 -8.77 8.36
C ASN A 507 -4.11 -9.72 8.56
N GLY A 508 -4.42 -10.12 9.79
CA GLY A 508 -5.54 -11.00 10.13
C GLY A 508 -5.38 -12.46 9.70
N ASN A 509 -6.16 -13.32 10.31
CA ASN A 509 -6.23 -14.74 9.96
C ASN A 509 -7.36 -15.00 8.97
N GLN A 510 -7.12 -15.86 8.00
CA GLN A 510 -8.20 -16.39 7.16
C GLN A 510 -9.15 -17.25 8.00
N ILE A 511 -10.44 -17.00 7.87
CA ILE A 511 -11.50 -17.81 8.45
C ILE A 511 -11.98 -18.79 7.37
N SER A 512 -11.62 -20.05 7.52
CA SER A 512 -11.94 -21.09 6.54
C SER A 512 -13.32 -21.66 6.77
N PHE A 513 -14.18 -21.62 5.76
CA PHE A 513 -15.55 -22.20 5.80
C PHE A 513 -15.73 -23.46 4.93
N SER A 514 -14.69 -23.92 4.23
CA SER A 514 -14.75 -25.17 3.46
C SER A 514 -13.36 -25.73 3.12
N ASP A 515 -13.31 -27.03 2.85
CA ASP A 515 -12.20 -27.76 2.28
C ASP A 515 -11.99 -27.35 0.80
N ASN A 516 -11.11 -26.42 0.53
CA ASN A 516 -10.54 -26.14 -0.79
C ASN A 516 -11.44 -25.78 -1.98
N SER A 517 -12.73 -25.49 -1.80
CA SER A 517 -13.55 -24.97 -2.90
C SER A 517 -13.69 -23.45 -2.78
N SER A 518 -13.62 -22.75 -3.92
CA SER A 518 -13.84 -21.32 -4.08
C SER A 518 -15.22 -20.88 -3.59
N THR A 519 -15.42 -20.81 -2.27
CA THR A 519 -16.66 -20.28 -1.70
C THR A 519 -16.57 -18.77 -1.81
N GLU A 520 -17.26 -18.19 -2.77
CA GLU A 520 -17.48 -16.76 -2.82
C GLU A 520 -18.35 -16.37 -1.63
N ILE A 521 -17.83 -15.53 -0.75
CA ILE A 521 -18.58 -14.99 0.37
C ILE A 521 -19.21 -13.70 -0.10
N ASP A 522 -20.52 -13.61 -0.07
CA ASP A 522 -21.24 -12.36 -0.28
C ASP A 522 -21.73 -11.83 1.07
N LEU A 523 -21.03 -10.84 1.62
CA LEU A 523 -21.36 -10.22 2.90
C LEU A 523 -22.27 -8.99 2.72
N SER A 524 -23.08 -8.93 1.67
CA SER A 524 -23.94 -7.78 1.34
C SER A 524 -25.06 -7.48 2.34
N SER A 525 -25.22 -8.27 3.39
CA SER A 525 -26.23 -8.11 4.45
C SER A 525 -25.59 -8.30 5.83
N PRO A 526 -26.21 -7.86 6.94
CA PRO A 526 -25.72 -8.12 8.30
C PRO A 526 -25.81 -9.62 8.60
N THR A 527 -24.80 -10.33 8.20
CA THR A 527 -24.72 -11.78 8.17
C THR A 527 -23.98 -12.32 9.37
N MET A 528 -23.77 -11.50 10.40
CA MET A 528 -23.04 -11.89 11.60
C MET A 528 -23.74 -11.43 12.85
N VAL A 529 -23.74 -12.29 13.89
CA VAL A 529 -24.21 -11.94 15.24
C VAL A 529 -23.25 -12.52 16.29
N TYR A 530 -22.90 -11.68 17.25
CA TYR A 530 -22.19 -12.14 18.45
C TYR A 530 -23.21 -12.55 19.52
N ALA A 531 -23.17 -13.79 19.93
CA ALA A 531 -24.15 -14.39 20.82
C ALA A 531 -23.50 -15.41 21.77
N SER A 532 -23.63 -15.19 23.08
CA SER A 532 -23.18 -16.16 24.11
C SER A 532 -21.69 -16.59 23.93
N GLU A 533 -20.79 -15.65 23.71
CA GLU A 533 -19.34 -15.86 23.48
C GLU A 533 -18.98 -16.57 22.18
N TYR A 534 -19.90 -16.60 21.22
CA TYR A 534 -19.67 -17.13 19.88
C TYR A 534 -20.09 -16.12 18.81
N ILE A 535 -19.46 -16.23 17.65
CA ILE A 535 -19.85 -15.48 16.46
C ILE A 535 -20.54 -16.42 15.51
N TYR A 536 -21.78 -16.12 15.16
CA TYR A 536 -22.48 -16.83 14.09
C TYR A 536 -22.39 -15.99 12.83
N THR A 537 -21.98 -16.64 11.72
CA THR A 537 -21.84 -16.00 10.43
C THR A 537 -22.70 -16.71 9.39
N ALA A 538 -23.31 -15.95 8.49
CA ALA A 538 -23.94 -16.48 7.31
C ALA A 538 -23.12 -16.14 6.07
N THR A 539 -22.90 -17.13 5.22
CA THR A 539 -22.15 -17.00 3.97
C THR A 539 -22.97 -17.55 2.80
N PHE A 540 -22.76 -16.99 1.59
CA PHE A 540 -23.34 -17.54 0.37
C PHE A 540 -22.34 -18.44 -0.34
N ASP A 541 -22.77 -19.61 -0.71
CA ASP A 541 -22.05 -20.49 -1.64
C ASP A 541 -22.34 -20.02 -3.07
N ALA A 542 -21.46 -19.15 -3.60
CA ALA A 542 -21.63 -18.57 -4.92
C ALA A 542 -21.37 -19.57 -6.07
N THR A 543 -20.72 -20.71 -5.78
CA THR A 543 -20.50 -21.79 -6.75
C THR A 543 -21.74 -22.68 -6.92
N ALA A 544 -22.64 -22.64 -5.94
CA ALA A 544 -23.89 -23.39 -6.02
C ALA A 544 -24.93 -22.68 -6.90
N THR A 545 -25.56 -23.43 -7.79
CA THR A 545 -26.71 -22.96 -8.56
C THR A 545 -27.90 -23.85 -8.22
N PRO A 546 -28.93 -23.36 -7.53
CA PRO A 546 -29.13 -21.97 -7.00
C PRO A 546 -28.19 -21.59 -5.83
N LYS A 547 -28.07 -20.28 -5.55
CA LYS A 547 -27.29 -19.75 -4.41
C LYS A 547 -27.78 -20.29 -3.09
N LYS A 548 -26.86 -20.69 -2.19
CA LYS A 548 -27.19 -21.32 -0.90
C LYS A 548 -26.57 -20.55 0.25
N ILE A 549 -27.33 -20.42 1.32
CA ILE A 549 -26.86 -19.86 2.59
C ILE A 549 -26.31 -20.99 3.47
N ARG A 550 -25.13 -20.76 4.03
CA ARG A 550 -24.50 -21.59 5.05
C ARG A 550 -24.27 -20.80 6.32
N ILE A 551 -24.61 -21.37 7.45
CA ILE A 551 -24.39 -20.76 8.76
C ILE A 551 -23.22 -21.45 9.45
N ASN A 552 -22.29 -20.69 9.98
CA ASN A 552 -21.15 -21.16 10.75
C ASN A 552 -21.13 -20.56 12.15
N LYS A 553 -20.45 -21.24 13.07
CA LYS A 553 -20.22 -20.80 14.43
C LYS A 553 -18.73 -20.75 14.70
N LEU A 554 -18.23 -19.59 15.14
CA LEU A 554 -16.85 -19.34 15.49
C LEU A 554 -16.72 -19.06 16.98
N ASN A 555 -15.57 -19.41 17.58
CA ASN A 555 -15.18 -18.94 18.91
C ASN A 555 -14.61 -17.50 18.84
N THR A 556 -14.21 -16.94 19.98
CA THR A 556 -13.65 -15.60 20.07
C THR A 556 -12.23 -15.48 19.50
N GLU A 557 -11.56 -16.61 19.27
CA GLU A 557 -10.28 -16.73 18.58
C GLU A 557 -10.45 -16.86 17.05
N LEU A 558 -11.70 -16.77 16.55
CA LEU A 558 -12.09 -16.90 15.14
C LEU A 558 -11.91 -18.31 14.56
N GLU A 559 -11.92 -19.33 15.40
CA GLU A 559 -11.86 -20.74 14.98
C GLU A 559 -13.27 -21.32 14.83
N ASN A 560 -13.46 -22.18 13.83
CA ASN A 560 -14.72 -22.88 13.62
C ASN A 560 -15.03 -23.82 14.79
N VAL A 561 -16.21 -23.69 15.34
CA VAL A 561 -16.77 -24.59 16.38
C VAL A 561 -17.59 -25.72 15.76
N TRP A 562 -18.31 -25.42 14.70
CA TRP A 562 -19.01 -26.40 13.89
C TRP A 562 -18.13 -26.98 12.79
N ASP A 563 -18.67 -27.94 12.02
CA ASP A 563 -17.99 -28.41 10.81
C ASP A 563 -17.67 -27.22 9.86
N GLN A 564 -16.49 -27.24 9.23
CA GLN A 564 -16.03 -26.17 8.35
C GLN A 564 -16.97 -25.89 7.17
N THR A 565 -17.77 -26.87 6.77
CA THR A 565 -18.77 -26.71 5.69
C THR A 565 -19.99 -25.89 6.10
N GLY A 566 -20.19 -25.68 7.40
CA GLY A 566 -21.36 -24.99 7.95
C GLY A 566 -22.68 -25.71 7.74
N VAL A 567 -23.75 -25.17 8.32
CA VAL A 567 -25.10 -25.68 8.21
C VAL A 567 -25.84 -25.01 7.06
N ALA A 568 -26.28 -25.80 6.06
CA ALA A 568 -27.11 -25.29 4.96
C ALA A 568 -28.57 -25.18 5.42
N LEU A 569 -29.21 -24.02 5.19
CA LEU A 569 -30.61 -23.79 5.57
C LEU A 569 -31.57 -24.60 4.70
N THR A 570 -31.40 -24.53 3.37
CA THR A 570 -32.10 -25.40 2.41
C THR A 570 -31.19 -25.79 1.26
N PRO A 571 -31.30 -27.02 0.73
CA PRO A 571 -30.38 -27.48 -0.31
C PRO A 571 -30.80 -27.18 -1.76
N GLU A 572 -32.03 -26.69 -2.01
CA GLU A 572 -32.60 -26.78 -3.37
C GLU A 572 -33.06 -25.46 -4.00
N ASN A 573 -33.15 -24.33 -3.26
CA ASN A 573 -33.76 -23.10 -3.74
C ASN A 573 -32.79 -21.90 -3.72
N ASP A 574 -33.11 -20.85 -4.51
CA ASP A 574 -32.36 -19.58 -4.50
C ASP A 574 -32.67 -18.79 -3.24
N GLN A 575 -31.60 -18.43 -2.50
CA GLN A 575 -31.66 -17.78 -1.18
C GLN A 575 -30.96 -16.43 -1.22
N ARG A 576 -31.54 -15.44 -0.53
CA ARG A 576 -31.02 -14.06 -0.44
C ARG A 576 -31.32 -13.45 0.92
N ASN A 577 -30.69 -12.32 1.21
CA ASN A 577 -30.98 -11.43 2.34
C ASN A 577 -31.15 -12.17 3.68
N VAL A 578 -30.06 -12.78 4.16
CA VAL A 578 -30.08 -13.49 5.44
C VAL A 578 -29.89 -12.55 6.62
N PHE A 579 -30.63 -12.78 7.71
CA PHE A 579 -30.46 -12.11 9.00
C PHE A 579 -30.29 -13.13 10.10
N LEU A 580 -29.27 -12.96 10.92
CA LEU A 580 -29.01 -13.76 12.09
C LEU A 580 -29.42 -13.02 13.37
N VAL A 581 -30.03 -13.71 14.31
CA VAL A 581 -30.44 -13.16 15.61
C VAL A 581 -30.04 -14.09 16.75
N ASP A 582 -29.55 -13.50 17.86
CA ASP A 582 -29.25 -14.23 19.07
C ASP A 582 -30.55 -14.72 19.75
N LEU A 583 -30.60 -16.00 20.11
CA LEU A 583 -31.70 -16.60 20.82
C LEU A 583 -31.42 -16.79 22.32
N GLY A 584 -30.50 -15.98 22.90
CA GLY A 584 -30.22 -15.97 24.33
C GLY A 584 -29.56 -17.24 24.86
N GLY A 585 -28.60 -17.82 24.14
CA GLY A 585 -27.85 -19.02 24.56
C GLY A 585 -28.48 -20.35 24.17
N VAL A 586 -29.68 -20.34 23.57
CA VAL A 586 -30.33 -21.56 23.02
C VAL A 586 -30.00 -21.79 21.55
N GLY A 587 -29.19 -20.90 20.94
CA GLY A 587 -28.73 -20.99 19.56
C GLY A 587 -28.90 -19.71 18.77
N VAL A 588 -29.07 -19.82 17.46
CA VAL A 588 -29.21 -18.71 16.53
C VAL A 588 -30.48 -18.82 15.68
N GLY A 589 -31.23 -17.74 15.54
CA GLY A 589 -32.35 -17.61 14.62
C GLY A 589 -31.87 -17.10 13.25
N CYS A 590 -32.37 -17.70 12.19
CA CYS A 590 -32.02 -17.36 10.82
C CYS A 590 -33.30 -16.97 10.06
N PHE A 591 -33.32 -15.75 9.55
CA PHE A 591 -34.35 -15.27 8.62
C PHE A 591 -33.73 -15.04 7.25
N TRP A 592 -34.41 -15.43 6.18
CA TRP A 592 -33.94 -15.24 4.81
C TRP A 592 -35.08 -15.14 3.82
N SER A 593 -34.81 -14.57 2.65
CA SER A 593 -35.73 -14.57 1.50
C SER A 593 -35.36 -15.73 0.56
N GLU A 594 -36.34 -16.50 0.12
CA GLU A 594 -36.15 -17.70 -0.70
C GLU A 594 -37.25 -17.85 -1.75
N SER A 595 -36.86 -18.18 -3.00
CA SER A 595 -37.77 -18.50 -4.08
C SER A 595 -37.96 -20.00 -4.20
N ARG A 596 -39.15 -20.53 -3.79
CA ARG A 596 -39.52 -21.96 -3.90
C ARG A 596 -40.30 -22.31 -5.15
N SER A 597 -40.77 -21.30 -5.86
CA SER A 597 -41.52 -21.46 -7.10
C SER A 597 -41.22 -20.33 -8.06
N PHE A 598 -40.99 -20.66 -9.31
CA PHE A 598 -40.81 -19.67 -10.38
C PHE A 598 -41.99 -18.68 -10.55
N LEU A 599 -43.16 -19.02 -10.00
CA LEU A 599 -44.38 -18.23 -10.12
C LEU A 599 -44.73 -17.43 -8.85
N SER A 600 -44.13 -17.71 -7.68
CA SER A 600 -44.49 -17.07 -6.40
C SER A 600 -43.51 -15.98 -5.97
N GLY A 601 -42.38 -15.79 -6.67
CA GLY A 601 -41.38 -14.83 -6.23
C GLY A 601 -40.58 -15.30 -5.02
N PHE A 602 -40.00 -14.32 -4.27
CA PHE A 602 -39.31 -14.55 -3.03
C PHE A 602 -40.24 -14.36 -1.84
N ASP A 603 -40.26 -15.32 -0.92
CA ASP A 603 -40.96 -15.25 0.37
C ASP A 603 -39.97 -15.26 1.52
N ILE A 604 -40.41 -14.86 2.72
CA ILE A 604 -39.54 -14.84 3.90
C ILE A 604 -39.73 -16.09 4.75
N PHE A 605 -38.59 -16.72 5.08
CA PHE A 605 -38.52 -17.94 5.88
C PHE A 605 -37.77 -17.70 7.18
N PHE A 606 -38.04 -18.55 8.18
CA PHE A 606 -37.39 -18.61 9.48
C PHE A 606 -37.00 -20.03 9.84
N GLN A 607 -35.81 -20.21 10.40
CA GLN A 607 -35.30 -21.41 11.04
C GLN A 607 -34.51 -21.03 12.28
N SER A 608 -34.58 -21.87 13.34
CA SER A 608 -33.69 -21.76 14.48
C SER A 608 -32.74 -22.95 14.53
N LEU A 609 -31.47 -22.67 14.80
CA LEU A 609 -30.44 -23.69 15.02
C LEU A 609 -30.05 -23.70 16.49
N ASN A 610 -29.94 -24.88 17.08
CA ASN A 610 -29.47 -25.04 18.45
C ASN A 610 -27.94 -24.76 18.52
N PRO A 611 -27.30 -24.73 19.72
CA PRO A 611 -25.87 -24.51 19.84
C PRO A 611 -24.97 -25.53 19.12
N ASP A 612 -25.51 -26.70 18.78
CA ASP A 612 -24.80 -27.76 18.04
C ASP A 612 -25.01 -27.66 16.52
N GLY A 613 -25.86 -26.74 16.05
CA GLY A 613 -26.14 -26.50 14.62
C GLY A 613 -27.36 -27.29 14.10
N ASP A 614 -28.09 -28.01 14.94
CA ASP A 614 -29.26 -28.77 14.50
C ASP A 614 -30.50 -27.88 14.31
N PRO A 615 -31.19 -27.96 13.17
CA PRO A 615 -32.44 -27.26 12.93
C PRO A 615 -33.54 -27.67 13.92
N GLN A 616 -34.23 -26.69 14.49
CA GLN A 616 -35.26 -26.91 15.49
C GLN A 616 -36.71 -26.89 14.91
N LEU A 617 -36.85 -26.35 13.68
CA LEU A 617 -38.12 -26.31 12.97
C LEU A 617 -38.10 -27.30 11.80
N SER A 618 -39.24 -27.41 11.07
CA SER A 618 -39.31 -28.27 9.88
C SER A 618 -38.17 -28.04 8.89
N SER A 619 -37.79 -29.12 8.19
CA SER A 619 -36.75 -29.03 7.16
C SER A 619 -37.07 -27.92 6.15
N GLY A 620 -36.14 -27.02 5.97
CA GLY A 620 -36.27 -25.84 5.11
C GLY A 620 -36.96 -24.64 5.76
N GLY A 621 -37.16 -24.64 7.08
CA GLY A 621 -37.78 -23.53 7.82
C GLY A 621 -39.27 -23.39 7.64
N ILE A 622 -39.84 -22.35 8.22
CA ILE A 622 -41.25 -21.98 8.16
C ILE A 622 -41.43 -20.66 7.44
N THR A 623 -42.40 -20.53 6.55
CA THR A 623 -42.76 -19.27 5.91
C THR A 623 -43.34 -18.29 6.94
N VAL A 624 -42.81 -17.11 7.03
CA VAL A 624 -43.21 -16.06 7.97
C VAL A 624 -43.85 -14.84 7.29
N ALA A 625 -43.56 -14.64 6.00
CA ALA A 625 -44.27 -13.71 5.14
C ALA A 625 -44.31 -14.26 3.71
N GLU A 626 -45.46 -14.12 3.07
CA GLU A 626 -45.75 -14.59 1.72
C GLU A 626 -46.69 -13.61 1.02
N SER A 627 -46.35 -13.17 -0.21
CA SER A 627 -47.15 -12.26 -0.99
C SER A 627 -47.21 -12.66 -2.48
N ASN A 628 -47.87 -11.87 -3.30
CA ASN A 628 -47.85 -12.04 -4.76
C ASN A 628 -46.62 -11.35 -5.44
N GLY A 629 -45.79 -10.67 -4.69
CA GLY A 629 -44.58 -10.03 -5.14
C GLY A 629 -43.32 -10.70 -4.56
N ASP A 630 -42.18 -10.05 -4.66
CA ASP A 630 -40.97 -10.48 -3.99
C ASP A 630 -40.89 -9.86 -2.60
N ASP A 631 -40.78 -10.68 -1.56
CA ASP A 631 -40.63 -10.25 -0.16
C ASP A 631 -39.15 -10.34 0.26
N TYR A 632 -38.50 -9.18 0.50
CA TYR A 632 -37.11 -9.11 0.92
C TYR A 632 -36.99 -8.59 2.34
N ILE A 633 -36.51 -9.43 3.26
CA ILE A 633 -36.29 -9.03 4.65
C ILE A 633 -35.25 -7.91 4.75
N GLN A 634 -35.51 -6.90 5.58
CA GLN A 634 -34.68 -5.71 5.77
C GLN A 634 -34.15 -5.56 7.20
N ALA A 635 -34.91 -5.99 8.21
CA ALA A 635 -34.49 -5.94 9.60
C ALA A 635 -35.21 -6.97 10.44
N VAL A 636 -34.55 -7.44 11.51
CA VAL A 636 -35.11 -8.30 12.53
C VAL A 636 -34.67 -7.77 13.89
N ILE A 637 -35.63 -7.48 14.76
CA ILE A 637 -35.38 -6.90 16.07
C ILE A 637 -35.96 -7.86 17.14
N PRO A 638 -35.13 -8.46 18.02
CA PRO A 638 -35.63 -9.30 19.14
C PRO A 638 -36.54 -8.50 20.08
N ALA A 639 -37.70 -9.04 20.38
CA ALA A 639 -38.64 -8.45 21.32
C ALA A 639 -38.21 -8.71 22.78
N PRO A 640 -38.61 -7.88 23.74
CA PRO A 640 -38.20 -7.98 25.13
C PRO A 640 -38.72 -9.24 25.84
N ASP A 641 -39.72 -9.91 25.26
CA ASP A 641 -40.28 -11.17 25.82
C ASP A 641 -39.32 -12.37 25.65
N GLY A 642 -38.26 -12.20 24.85
CA GLY A 642 -37.26 -13.23 24.56
C GLY A 642 -37.74 -14.41 23.74
N ILE A 643 -38.99 -14.38 23.23
CA ILE A 643 -39.64 -15.45 22.49
C ILE A 643 -40.25 -15.01 21.15
N SER A 644 -40.08 -13.74 20.76
CA SER A 644 -40.58 -13.23 19.49
C SER A 644 -39.69 -12.14 18.91
N PHE A 645 -39.92 -11.80 17.64
CA PHE A 645 -39.17 -10.82 16.86
C PHE A 645 -40.12 -9.89 16.14
N LEU A 646 -39.77 -8.61 16.04
CA LEU A 646 -40.30 -7.72 14.99
C LEU A 646 -39.48 -7.89 13.72
N ILE A 647 -40.11 -8.28 12.63
CA ILE A 647 -39.50 -8.40 11.31
C ILE A 647 -40.02 -7.31 10.42
N PHE A 648 -39.13 -6.78 9.57
CA PHE A 648 -39.41 -5.73 8.60
C PHE A 648 -38.96 -6.17 7.23
N TRP A 649 -39.78 -5.88 6.19
CA TRP A 649 -39.43 -6.27 4.83
C TRP A 649 -39.96 -5.28 3.79
N VAL A 650 -39.40 -5.35 2.60
CA VAL A 650 -39.90 -4.74 1.37
C VAL A 650 -40.74 -5.79 0.64
N GLU A 651 -41.96 -5.47 0.31
CA GLU A 651 -42.81 -6.21 -0.62
C GLU A 651 -42.71 -5.52 -1.99
N GLU A 652 -42.00 -6.11 -2.96
CA GLU A 652 -41.88 -5.60 -4.32
C GLU A 652 -43.09 -5.98 -5.17
N VAL A 653 -44.07 -5.11 -5.25
CA VAL A 653 -45.26 -5.25 -6.08
C VAL A 653 -45.38 -4.08 -7.04
N TRP A 654 -45.28 -4.40 -8.34
CA TRP A 654 -45.41 -3.34 -9.35
C TRP A 654 -46.76 -2.57 -9.20
N PRO A 655 -46.83 -1.24 -9.23
CA PRO A 655 -45.78 -0.30 -9.63
C PRO A 655 -44.95 0.29 -8.48
N ALA A 656 -45.11 -0.11 -7.25
CA ALA A 656 -44.44 0.51 -6.11
C ALA A 656 -44.05 -0.50 -5.02
N SER A 657 -42.82 -0.47 -4.53
CA SER A 657 -42.35 -1.23 -3.37
C SER A 657 -43.01 -0.75 -2.08
N ARG A 658 -43.34 -1.65 -1.15
CA ARG A 658 -44.03 -1.36 0.09
C ARG A 658 -43.26 -1.84 1.28
N LEU A 659 -43.12 -1.03 2.30
CA LEU A 659 -42.53 -1.43 3.56
C LEU A 659 -43.60 -2.01 4.49
N LYS A 660 -43.29 -3.19 5.05
CA LYS A 660 -44.16 -3.90 5.96
C LYS A 660 -43.43 -4.38 7.21
N TYR A 661 -44.16 -4.70 8.25
CA TYR A 661 -43.65 -5.32 9.47
C TYR A 661 -44.64 -6.27 10.12
N ASN A 662 -44.11 -7.23 10.87
CA ASN A 662 -44.93 -8.19 11.64
C ASN A 662 -44.18 -8.66 12.87
N ARG A 663 -44.87 -9.36 13.77
CA ARG A 663 -44.27 -10.02 14.92
C ARG A 663 -44.37 -11.54 14.77
N VAL A 664 -43.23 -12.19 14.85
CA VAL A 664 -43.06 -13.64 14.65
C VAL A 664 -42.49 -14.27 15.92
N GLU A 665 -43.05 -15.39 16.34
CA GLU A 665 -42.60 -16.15 17.50
C GLU A 665 -41.48 -17.14 17.13
N LEU A 666 -40.75 -17.65 18.13
CA LEU A 666 -39.68 -18.65 17.96
C LEU A 666 -40.12 -19.92 17.21
N ASN A 667 -41.42 -20.22 17.18
CA ASN A 667 -42.00 -21.34 16.41
C ASN A 667 -42.27 -20.99 14.94
N GLY A 668 -41.91 -19.76 14.48
CA GLY A 668 -42.13 -19.26 13.15
C GLY A 668 -43.57 -18.81 12.86
N GLN A 669 -44.45 -18.78 13.84
CA GLN A 669 -45.82 -18.33 13.64
C GLN A 669 -45.96 -16.84 13.92
N VAL A 670 -46.86 -16.18 13.17
CA VAL A 670 -47.25 -14.80 13.47
C VAL A 670 -47.89 -14.74 14.86
N SER A 671 -47.47 -13.78 15.68
CA SER A 671 -47.98 -13.63 17.04
C SER A 671 -49.50 -13.38 17.09
N THR A 672 -50.17 -13.90 18.10
CA THR A 672 -51.61 -13.80 18.23
C THR A 672 -52.04 -12.33 18.29
N GLY A 673 -53.00 -11.94 17.45
CA GLY A 673 -53.51 -10.59 17.33
C GLY A 673 -52.83 -9.74 16.23
N TRP A 674 -51.79 -10.26 15.61
CA TRP A 674 -51.15 -9.61 14.48
C TRP A 674 -51.71 -10.07 13.14
N PRO A 675 -51.77 -9.21 12.11
CA PRO A 675 -52.33 -9.58 10.82
C PRO A 675 -51.44 -10.59 10.09
N PRO A 676 -52.01 -11.61 9.45
CA PRO A 676 -51.21 -12.61 8.74
C PRO A 676 -50.24 -12.07 7.70
N ASN A 677 -50.62 -10.97 7.02
CA ASN A 677 -49.80 -10.31 5.96
C ASN A 677 -49.03 -9.10 6.46
N GLY A 678 -48.86 -8.91 7.76
CA GLY A 678 -48.17 -7.79 8.37
C GLY A 678 -48.93 -6.46 8.27
N PHE A 679 -48.43 -5.46 9.04
CA PHE A 679 -48.86 -4.08 8.96
C PHE A 679 -48.08 -3.37 7.85
N ASN A 680 -48.70 -2.33 7.26
CA ASN A 680 -48.01 -1.44 6.33
C ASN A 680 -47.28 -0.36 7.12
N LEU A 681 -46.00 -0.13 6.81
CA LEU A 681 -45.19 0.90 7.41
C LEU A 681 -45.23 2.21 6.60
N SER A 682 -45.13 2.09 5.26
CA SER A 682 -45.09 3.20 4.33
C SER A 682 -46.40 3.41 3.58
N ASN A 683 -46.49 4.52 2.83
CA ASN A 683 -47.61 4.80 1.95
C ASN A 683 -47.68 3.78 0.82
N GLN A 684 -48.88 3.14 0.67
CA GLN A 684 -49.12 2.05 -0.30
C GLN A 684 -49.10 2.48 -1.77
N SER A 685 -49.16 3.80 -2.02
CA SER A 685 -49.27 4.37 -3.38
C SER A 685 -47.93 4.90 -3.93
N ILE A 686 -46.91 4.92 -3.10
CA ILE A 686 -45.59 5.51 -3.39
C ILE A 686 -44.53 4.51 -2.98
N GLY A 687 -43.50 4.30 -3.82
CA GLY A 687 -42.39 3.40 -3.52
C GLY A 687 -41.67 3.78 -2.23
N ALA A 688 -41.16 2.81 -1.51
CA ALA A 688 -40.33 3.05 -0.32
C ALA A 688 -39.23 1.99 -0.21
N ASP A 689 -38.03 2.42 0.16
CA ASP A 689 -36.84 1.61 0.26
C ASP A 689 -35.88 2.06 1.38
N ASN A 690 -34.65 1.54 1.40
CA ASN A 690 -33.58 1.91 2.34
C ASN A 690 -34.01 1.94 3.80
N LEU A 691 -34.79 0.95 4.22
CA LEU A 691 -35.31 0.85 5.58
C LEU A 691 -34.19 0.50 6.57
N SER A 692 -34.06 1.31 7.61
CA SER A 692 -33.21 1.01 8.77
C SER A 692 -34.07 1.03 10.03
N VAL A 693 -33.87 0.05 10.93
CA VAL A 693 -34.65 -0.11 12.16
C VAL A 693 -33.73 -0.32 13.35
N LYS A 694 -33.98 0.40 14.45
CA LYS A 694 -33.28 0.20 15.73
C LYS A 694 -34.24 0.11 16.90
N LYS A 695 -33.87 -0.71 17.88
CA LYS A 695 -34.57 -0.82 19.16
C LYS A 695 -34.37 0.46 19.98
N ILE A 696 -35.45 1.04 20.48
CA ILE A 696 -35.41 2.18 21.40
C ILE A 696 -35.13 1.69 22.83
N SER A 697 -36.03 0.87 23.35
CA SER A 697 -35.90 0.25 24.69
C SER A 697 -36.81 -0.97 24.80
N ASP A 698 -36.74 -1.67 25.93
CA ASP A 698 -37.62 -2.81 26.22
C ASP A 698 -39.09 -2.40 26.43
N THR A 699 -39.35 -1.11 26.66
CA THR A 699 -40.70 -0.59 26.89
C THR A 699 -41.25 0.19 25.71
N ASP A 700 -40.42 0.87 24.94
CA ASP A 700 -40.85 1.87 23.96
C ASP A 700 -40.93 1.37 22.52
N GLY A 701 -40.39 0.20 22.23
CA GLY A 701 -40.44 -0.38 20.89
C GLY A 701 -39.23 -0.04 20.03
N VAL A 702 -39.46 0.30 18.77
CA VAL A 702 -38.44 0.53 17.75
C VAL A 702 -38.66 1.85 17.00
N LEU A 703 -37.57 2.40 16.48
CA LEU A 703 -37.59 3.48 15.49
C LEU A 703 -37.23 2.89 14.11
N ALA A 704 -38.09 3.13 13.13
CA ALA A 704 -37.88 2.78 11.73
C ALA A 704 -37.72 4.08 10.93
N VAL A 705 -36.72 4.13 10.05
CA VAL A 705 -36.42 5.27 9.18
C VAL A 705 -36.22 4.75 7.75
N TRP A 706 -36.79 5.42 6.74
CA TRP A 706 -36.74 4.96 5.36
C TRP A 706 -36.78 6.11 4.35
N ASN A 707 -36.44 5.77 3.10
CA ASN A 707 -36.70 6.61 1.94
C ASN A 707 -38.10 6.37 1.37
N GLN A 708 -38.83 7.44 1.07
CA GLN A 708 -40.13 7.40 0.38
C GLN A 708 -39.97 8.02 -1.00
N GLU A 709 -40.20 7.23 -2.05
CA GLU A 709 -40.08 7.65 -3.42
C GLU A 709 -41.32 8.44 -3.88
N GLY A 710 -41.14 9.73 -4.14
CA GLY A 710 -42.18 10.60 -4.72
C GLY A 710 -41.74 11.13 -6.10
N ASN A 711 -41.75 12.46 -6.25
CA ASN A 711 -41.04 13.12 -7.35
C ASN A 711 -39.52 13.08 -7.12
N PHE A 712 -39.15 13.06 -5.85
CA PHE A 712 -37.80 12.93 -5.31
C PHE A 712 -37.84 11.89 -4.17
N SER A 713 -36.68 11.47 -3.71
CA SER A 713 -36.56 10.57 -2.56
C SER A 713 -36.54 11.41 -1.27
N ASP A 714 -37.54 11.23 -0.41
CA ASP A 714 -37.74 11.93 0.86
C ASP A 714 -37.47 11.00 2.06
N ILE A 715 -37.21 11.55 3.23
CA ILE A 715 -36.95 10.79 4.44
C ILE A 715 -38.13 10.80 5.38
N TYR A 716 -38.57 9.62 5.80
CA TYR A 716 -39.65 9.41 6.76
C TYR A 716 -39.20 8.54 7.95
N ALA A 717 -39.88 8.68 9.06
CA ALA A 717 -39.67 7.85 10.24
C ALA A 717 -40.96 7.48 10.93
N GLN A 718 -40.95 6.35 11.67
CA GLN A 718 -42.06 5.88 12.49
C GLN A 718 -41.55 5.24 13.77
N LYS A 719 -42.14 5.60 14.91
CA LYS A 719 -42.00 4.88 16.17
C LYS A 719 -43.08 3.80 16.26
N ILE A 720 -42.70 2.56 16.50
CA ILE A 720 -43.59 1.40 16.59
C ILE A 720 -43.44 0.77 17.94
N GLY A 721 -44.58 0.63 18.69
CA GLY A 721 -44.59 -0.08 19.94
C GLY A 721 -44.46 -1.60 19.79
N TRP A 722 -44.12 -2.29 20.88
CA TRP A 722 -44.04 -3.74 20.87
C TRP A 722 -45.39 -4.43 20.66
N ASP A 723 -46.49 -3.67 20.76
CA ASP A 723 -47.85 -4.09 20.41
C ASP A 723 -48.17 -3.96 18.92
N GLY A 724 -47.28 -3.38 18.15
CA GLY A 724 -47.43 -3.10 16.72
C GLY A 724 -48.15 -1.81 16.39
N GLU A 725 -48.48 -0.99 17.38
CA GLU A 725 -49.16 0.30 17.14
C GLU A 725 -48.14 1.34 16.71
N ALA A 726 -48.43 2.02 15.59
CA ALA A 726 -47.70 3.19 15.13
C ALA A 726 -47.95 4.36 16.07
N GLN A 727 -46.92 4.97 16.62
CA GLN A 727 -47.01 5.98 17.66
C GLN A 727 -47.08 7.40 17.09
N TRP A 728 -46.68 7.60 15.86
CA TRP A 728 -46.67 8.88 15.15
C TRP A 728 -47.71 8.85 14.00
N GLU A 729 -47.55 9.75 13.02
CA GLU A 729 -48.49 9.86 11.90
C GLU A 729 -48.60 8.56 11.09
N SER A 730 -49.78 8.20 10.68
CA SER A 730 -49.99 7.03 9.80
C SER A 730 -49.20 7.21 8.49
N ASN A 731 -48.53 6.14 8.03
CA ASN A 731 -47.59 6.12 6.90
C ASN A 731 -46.25 6.87 7.14
N GLY A 732 -45.90 7.17 8.38
CA GLY A 732 -44.67 7.82 8.79
C GLY A 732 -44.75 9.35 8.91
N THR A 733 -43.87 9.90 9.74
CA THR A 733 -43.68 11.33 9.94
C THR A 733 -42.49 11.80 9.07
N PRO A 734 -42.68 12.89 8.29
CA PRO A 734 -41.59 13.38 7.46
C PRO A 734 -40.44 13.95 8.29
N ILE A 735 -39.22 13.51 7.94
CA ILE A 735 -37.98 14.02 8.52
C ILE A 735 -37.38 15.12 7.64
N SER A 736 -37.30 14.86 6.33
CA SER A 736 -36.93 15.82 5.29
C SER A 736 -37.75 15.54 4.03
N ILE A 737 -38.30 16.61 3.44
CA ILE A 737 -39.15 16.58 2.23
C ILE A 737 -38.81 17.76 1.31
N GLU A 738 -37.56 18.04 1.14
CA GLU A 738 -37.07 19.18 0.36
C GLU A 738 -36.98 18.82 -1.16
N GLU A 739 -36.79 19.85 -2.01
CA GLU A 739 -36.58 19.62 -3.45
C GLU A 739 -35.32 18.77 -3.69
N ASN A 740 -35.35 17.90 -4.69
CA ASN A 740 -34.36 16.92 -5.03
C ASN A 740 -34.16 15.82 -3.96
N ASP A 741 -33.24 14.90 -4.19
CA ASP A 741 -33.13 13.64 -3.45
C ASP A 741 -32.45 13.81 -2.09
N GLN A 742 -33.00 13.16 -1.07
CA GLN A 742 -32.41 12.87 0.22
C GLN A 742 -32.20 11.35 0.32
N SER A 743 -30.96 10.91 0.56
CA SER A 743 -30.59 9.50 0.49
C SER A 743 -29.54 9.08 1.53
N ALA A 744 -29.07 7.87 1.47
CA ALA A 744 -28.01 7.32 2.32
C ALA A 744 -28.17 7.63 3.82
N ILE A 745 -29.31 7.22 4.37
CA ILE A 745 -29.71 7.51 5.74
C ILE A 745 -28.84 6.74 6.73
N SER A 746 -28.35 7.43 7.76
CA SER A 746 -27.80 6.82 8.97
C SER A 746 -28.46 7.44 10.21
N PHE A 747 -28.78 6.62 11.21
CA PHE A 747 -29.28 7.13 12.48
C PHE A 747 -28.78 6.32 13.65
N ASP A 748 -28.75 6.93 14.83
CA ASP A 748 -28.55 6.21 16.09
C ASP A 748 -29.44 6.78 17.20
N ILE A 749 -29.69 5.97 18.22
CA ILE A 749 -30.52 6.31 19.37
C ILE A 749 -29.60 6.48 20.56
N ASP A 750 -29.86 7.46 21.41
CA ASP A 750 -29.04 7.70 22.59
C ASP A 750 -29.17 6.55 23.62
N GLU A 751 -28.17 6.41 24.47
CA GLU A 751 -28.12 5.30 25.45
C GLU A 751 -29.33 5.26 26.41
N ASN A 752 -30.06 6.37 26.59
CA ASN A 752 -31.23 6.47 27.42
C ASN A 752 -32.56 6.21 26.68
N GLY A 753 -32.54 6.09 25.36
CA GLY A 753 -33.73 5.94 24.53
C GLY A 753 -34.63 7.20 24.54
N SER A 754 -34.07 8.37 24.79
CA SER A 754 -34.81 9.62 24.86
C SER A 754 -34.80 10.42 23.57
N SER A 755 -33.70 10.32 22.81
CA SER A 755 -33.51 10.99 21.54
C SER A 755 -32.88 10.10 20.50
N ALA A 756 -33.05 10.46 19.24
CA ALA A 756 -32.29 9.89 18.13
C ALA A 756 -31.74 11.02 17.27
N PHE A 757 -30.68 10.73 16.53
CA PHE A 757 -30.14 11.66 15.56
C PHE A 757 -30.07 10.98 14.20
N ILE A 758 -30.69 11.58 13.18
CA ILE A 758 -30.72 11.08 11.81
C ILE A 758 -29.84 12.00 10.96
N VAL A 759 -28.99 11.42 10.11
CA VAL A 759 -28.15 12.13 9.13
C VAL A 759 -28.35 11.51 7.76
N TRP A 760 -28.18 12.29 6.71
CA TRP A 760 -28.40 11.87 5.32
C TRP A 760 -27.55 12.65 4.33
N GLU A 761 -27.44 12.12 3.12
CA GLU A 761 -26.99 12.85 1.93
C GLU A 761 -28.13 13.68 1.38
N ASP A 762 -27.89 14.94 1.08
CA ASP A 762 -28.91 15.87 0.61
C ASP A 762 -28.49 16.57 -0.68
N TYR A 763 -29.25 16.40 -1.74
CA TYR A 763 -29.00 16.99 -3.05
C TYR A 763 -29.85 18.23 -3.35
N ARG A 764 -30.50 18.86 -2.33
CA ARG A 764 -31.45 19.99 -2.49
C ARG A 764 -30.86 21.18 -3.23
N ASN A 765 -29.55 21.39 -3.21
CA ASN A 765 -28.87 22.44 -3.94
C ASN A 765 -28.77 22.18 -5.46
N GLY A 766 -29.05 20.94 -5.94
CA GLY A 766 -29.04 20.52 -7.34
C GLY A 766 -27.66 20.46 -8.01
N SER A 767 -26.56 20.55 -7.22
CA SER A 767 -25.18 20.56 -7.72
C SER A 767 -24.28 19.47 -7.12
N ASP A 768 -24.40 19.26 -5.83
CA ASP A 768 -23.58 18.33 -5.04
C ASP A 768 -24.36 17.80 -3.82
N TYR A 769 -23.83 16.78 -3.17
CA TYR A 769 -24.40 16.23 -1.95
C TYR A 769 -23.80 16.90 -0.72
N ASP A 770 -24.67 17.38 0.18
CA ASP A 770 -24.31 17.89 1.49
C ASP A 770 -24.63 16.87 2.59
N ILE A 771 -24.04 16.99 3.77
CA ILE A 771 -24.43 16.21 4.94
C ILE A 771 -25.32 17.06 5.85
N ILE A 772 -26.58 16.63 5.98
CA ILE A 772 -27.57 17.25 6.84
C ILE A 772 -28.05 16.25 7.89
N GLY A 773 -28.47 16.76 9.03
CA GLY A 773 -29.04 15.93 10.09
C GLY A 773 -30.11 16.62 10.88
N ARG A 774 -30.90 15.85 11.62
CA ARG A 774 -32.01 16.33 12.45
C ARG A 774 -32.14 15.52 13.74
N GLU A 775 -32.38 16.20 14.82
CA GLU A 775 -32.71 15.63 16.11
C GLU A 775 -34.18 15.15 16.16
N ILE A 776 -34.37 13.98 16.75
CA ILE A 776 -35.66 13.35 16.98
C ILE A 776 -35.82 13.16 18.49
N ASP A 777 -36.85 13.81 19.06
CA ASP A 777 -37.33 13.46 20.40
C ASP A 777 -38.25 12.23 20.29
N LEU A 778 -37.88 11.16 20.93
CA LEU A 778 -38.58 9.86 20.76
C LEU A 778 -39.97 9.85 21.39
N SER A 779 -40.34 10.88 22.17
CA SER A 779 -41.69 11.05 22.72
C SER A 779 -42.61 11.87 21.82
N SER A 780 -42.08 12.85 21.10
CA SER A 780 -42.88 13.85 20.35
C SER A 780 -42.60 13.87 18.83
N GLY A 781 -41.56 13.15 18.36
CA GLY A 781 -41.15 13.14 16.95
C GLY A 781 -40.05 14.16 16.64
N PRO A 782 -39.87 14.54 15.35
CA PRO A 782 -38.80 15.42 14.94
C PRO A 782 -38.87 16.81 15.61
N THR A 783 -37.74 17.23 16.17
CA THR A 783 -37.62 18.50 16.88
C THR A 783 -36.52 19.37 16.21
N GLY A 784 -36.68 20.67 16.34
CA GLY A 784 -35.73 21.64 15.81
C GLY A 784 -35.69 21.74 14.28
N SER A 785 -34.77 22.54 13.78
CA SER A 785 -34.47 22.70 12.36
C SER A 785 -33.39 21.71 11.94
N GLU A 786 -33.30 21.42 10.64
CA GLU A 786 -32.19 20.68 10.04
C GLU A 786 -30.86 21.40 10.28
N ILE A 787 -29.79 20.61 10.39
CA ILE A 787 -28.44 21.06 10.72
C ILE A 787 -27.49 20.62 9.62
N TYR A 788 -26.80 21.54 8.99
CA TYR A 788 -25.77 21.29 8.00
C TYR A 788 -24.45 20.90 8.69
N PHE A 789 -23.94 19.70 8.44
CA PHE A 789 -22.65 19.25 8.92
C PHE A 789 -21.55 19.60 7.94
N SER A 790 -21.82 19.50 6.66
CA SER A 790 -20.96 20.01 5.59
C SER A 790 -21.82 20.62 4.49
N SER A 791 -21.29 21.63 3.83
CA SER A 791 -21.91 22.34 2.70
C SER A 791 -20.83 22.90 1.76
N ASP A 792 -19.74 22.16 1.60
CA ASP A 792 -18.68 22.47 0.64
C ASP A 792 -19.19 22.20 -0.79
N THR A 793 -18.60 22.87 -1.77
CA THR A 793 -18.99 22.76 -3.19
C THR A 793 -18.60 21.42 -3.86
N THR A 794 -18.30 20.41 -3.09
CA THR A 794 -17.97 19.06 -3.51
C THR A 794 -18.92 18.05 -2.89
N ASN A 795 -18.95 16.82 -3.34
CA ASN A 795 -19.81 15.80 -2.75
C ASN A 795 -19.32 15.39 -1.36
N GLN A 796 -20.23 15.44 -0.38
CA GLN A 796 -20.10 14.80 0.91
C GLN A 796 -21.14 13.69 0.99
N GLN A 797 -20.69 12.47 1.25
CA GLN A 797 -21.53 11.30 1.08
C GLN A 797 -21.34 10.27 2.21
N LYS A 798 -22.23 9.28 2.26
CA LYS A 798 -22.23 8.13 3.17
C LYS A 798 -22.02 8.50 4.63
N PRO A 799 -22.90 9.33 5.17
CA PRO A 799 -22.81 9.73 6.56
C PRO A 799 -23.04 8.56 7.49
N LEU A 800 -22.25 8.51 8.55
CA LEU A 800 -22.40 7.57 9.65
C LEU A 800 -22.61 8.36 10.94
N VAL A 801 -23.64 8.02 11.70
CA VAL A 801 -23.86 8.60 13.03
C VAL A 801 -23.79 7.51 14.11
N LYS A 802 -23.16 7.84 15.24
CA LYS A 802 -23.07 6.99 16.42
C LYS A 802 -23.33 7.76 17.68
N SER A 803 -24.23 7.27 18.52
CA SER A 803 -24.40 7.76 19.89
C SER A 803 -23.21 7.32 20.74
N VAL A 804 -22.58 8.27 21.42
CA VAL A 804 -21.41 8.03 22.28
C VAL A 804 -21.68 8.25 23.76
N ALA A 805 -22.73 9.02 24.05
CA ALA A 805 -23.28 9.21 25.40
C ALA A 805 -24.72 9.70 25.28
N ALA A 806 -25.42 9.85 26.43
CA ALA A 806 -26.78 10.38 26.45
C ALA A 806 -26.86 11.77 25.80
N GLY A 807 -27.61 11.86 24.70
CA GLY A 807 -27.77 13.07 23.89
C GLY A 807 -26.52 13.55 23.16
N GLU A 808 -25.50 12.73 23.00
CA GLU A 808 -24.26 13.07 22.28
C GLU A 808 -24.01 12.11 21.13
N TYR A 809 -23.72 12.67 19.95
CA TYR A 809 -23.56 11.93 18.71
C TYR A 809 -22.31 12.33 17.96
N ILE A 810 -21.55 11.37 17.41
CA ILE A 810 -20.47 11.57 16.46
C ILE A 810 -21.03 11.31 15.06
N ILE A 811 -20.73 12.19 14.13
CA ILE A 811 -21.10 12.11 12.72
C ILE A 811 -19.80 12.05 11.91
N ILE A 812 -19.70 11.08 11.00
CA ILE A 812 -18.54 10.90 10.08
C ILE A 812 -19.08 10.75 8.67
N TRP A 813 -18.36 11.27 7.70
CA TRP A 813 -18.75 11.16 6.28
C TRP A 813 -17.55 11.06 5.36
N GLU A 814 -17.80 10.56 4.15
CA GLU A 814 -16.88 10.61 3.03
C GLU A 814 -16.96 11.99 2.38
N ASP A 815 -15.83 12.67 2.19
CA ASP A 815 -15.74 14.06 1.74
C ASP A 815 -14.88 14.20 0.49
N GLY A 816 -15.45 14.71 -0.57
CA GLY A 816 -14.81 14.85 -1.88
C GLY A 816 -13.95 16.10 -2.06
N ARG A 817 -13.78 16.96 -1.03
CA ARG A 817 -13.02 18.23 -1.17
C ARG A 817 -11.54 18.03 -1.53
N GLY A 818 -10.98 16.85 -1.26
CA GLY A 818 -9.64 16.47 -1.68
C GLY A 818 -9.46 16.42 -3.21
N TYR A 819 -10.50 16.12 -3.99
CA TYR A 819 -10.42 16.04 -5.46
C TYR A 819 -10.06 17.35 -6.17
N TYR A 820 -10.29 18.51 -5.52
CA TYR A 820 -10.09 19.82 -6.11
C TYR A 820 -8.90 20.57 -5.55
N ASN A 821 -8.08 19.91 -4.73
CA ASN A 821 -6.88 20.54 -4.21
C ASN A 821 -5.83 20.62 -5.33
N SER A 822 -5.37 21.87 -5.63
CA SER A 822 -4.36 22.12 -6.67
C SER A 822 -2.93 21.76 -6.24
N ASP A 823 -2.75 21.20 -5.04
CA ASP A 823 -1.46 20.72 -4.56
C ASP A 823 -1.21 19.31 -5.12
N PRO A 824 -0.24 19.12 -6.03
CA PRO A 824 0.07 17.81 -6.59
C PRO A 824 0.63 16.82 -5.55
N LEU A 825 0.94 17.28 -4.33
CA LEU A 825 1.38 16.45 -3.22
C LEU A 825 0.22 15.99 -2.32
N LEU A 826 -0.96 16.62 -2.44
CA LEU A 826 -2.21 16.20 -1.81
C LEU A 826 -3.06 15.55 -2.89
N ILE A 827 -2.88 14.26 -3.05
CA ILE A 827 -3.49 13.52 -4.17
C ILE A 827 -4.98 13.30 -3.90
N ASN A 828 -5.76 13.91 -4.72
CA ASN A 828 -7.11 13.68 -5.21
C ASN A 828 -7.77 12.39 -4.69
N GLY A 829 -8.58 12.48 -3.65
CA GLY A 829 -9.35 11.36 -3.12
C GLY A 829 -10.52 11.82 -2.27
N VAL A 830 -11.32 10.85 -1.89
CA VAL A 830 -12.34 11.02 -0.85
C VAL A 830 -11.67 10.81 0.50
N ASP A 831 -11.83 11.77 1.38
CA ASP A 831 -11.29 11.77 2.74
C ASP A 831 -12.38 11.51 3.79
N LEU A 832 -12.02 11.18 5.02
CA LEU A 832 -12.95 11.07 6.13
C LEU A 832 -12.94 12.34 6.98
N TYR A 833 -14.09 12.95 7.09
CA TYR A 833 -14.35 14.10 7.97
C TYR A 833 -15.40 13.76 9.02
N GLY A 834 -15.43 14.52 10.10
CA GLY A 834 -16.36 14.27 11.17
C GLY A 834 -16.75 15.51 11.95
N SER A 835 -17.84 15.38 12.69
CA SER A 835 -18.39 16.38 13.60
C SER A 835 -19.07 15.71 14.79
N ALA A 836 -19.45 16.46 15.80
CA ALA A 836 -20.33 15.97 16.85
C ALA A 836 -21.52 16.89 17.04
N TYR A 837 -22.59 16.29 17.54
CA TYR A 837 -23.82 16.98 17.93
C TYR A 837 -24.17 16.65 19.37
N VAL A 838 -24.59 17.68 20.10
CA VAL A 838 -25.03 17.54 21.50
C VAL A 838 -26.43 18.15 21.63
N VAL A 839 -27.38 17.34 22.09
CA VAL A 839 -28.77 17.72 22.34
C VAL A 839 -28.84 18.99 23.20
N GLY A 840 -29.61 19.98 22.74
CA GLY A 840 -29.75 21.26 23.41
C GLY A 840 -28.59 22.25 23.26
N PHE A 841 -27.50 21.84 22.64
CA PHE A 841 -26.33 22.68 22.38
C PHE A 841 -25.98 22.83 20.91
N GLY A 842 -26.35 21.84 20.07
CA GLY A 842 -26.10 21.84 18.64
C GLY A 842 -24.77 21.24 18.22
N LYS A 843 -24.34 21.53 17.00
CA LYS A 843 -23.08 21.07 16.39
C LYS A 843 -21.88 21.68 17.13
N THR A 844 -20.87 20.85 17.37
CA THR A 844 -19.67 21.23 18.16
C THR A 844 -18.50 21.74 17.33
N THR A 845 -18.46 21.41 16.04
CA THR A 845 -17.36 21.79 15.11
C THR A 845 -17.76 22.97 14.22
N GLY A 846 -16.81 23.51 13.45
CA GLY A 846 -17.05 24.50 12.41
C GLY A 846 -17.98 24.00 11.29
N VAL A 847 -18.19 24.83 10.24
CA VAL A 847 -19.22 24.59 9.21
C VAL A 847 -18.98 23.25 8.47
N ASP A 848 -17.72 22.85 8.23
CA ASP A 848 -17.37 21.70 7.36
C ASP A 848 -16.69 20.57 8.11
N GLY A 849 -16.92 20.46 9.42
CA GLY A 849 -16.34 19.39 10.24
C GLY A 849 -14.84 19.51 10.48
N ILE A 850 -14.25 18.44 11.00
CA ILE A 850 -12.81 18.29 11.21
C ILE A 850 -12.28 17.08 10.44
N PRO A 851 -11.04 17.12 9.92
CA PRO A 851 -10.45 15.98 9.24
C PRO A 851 -10.20 14.84 10.25
N ILE A 852 -10.61 13.63 9.89
CA ILE A 852 -10.38 12.39 10.65
C ILE A 852 -9.23 11.59 10.03
N SER A 853 -9.29 11.39 8.72
CA SER A 853 -8.22 10.82 7.91
C SER A 853 -8.18 11.55 6.59
N VAL A 854 -7.06 12.21 6.30
CA VAL A 854 -6.78 12.93 5.05
C VAL A 854 -5.45 12.43 4.55
N GLU A 855 -5.50 11.51 3.61
CA GLU A 855 -4.35 10.79 3.11
C GLU A 855 -4.43 10.69 1.57
N TYR A 856 -3.40 10.13 0.94
CA TYR A 856 -3.43 9.88 -0.49
C TYR A 856 -4.59 8.95 -0.87
N HIS A 857 -5.24 9.23 -1.99
CA HIS A 857 -6.37 8.47 -2.52
C HIS A 857 -7.58 8.39 -1.57
N ASP A 858 -8.49 7.48 -1.83
CA ASP A 858 -9.76 7.42 -1.13
C ASP A 858 -9.68 6.73 0.23
N GLN A 859 -10.33 7.28 1.23
CA GLN A 859 -10.70 6.65 2.49
C GLN A 859 -12.22 6.49 2.51
N LYS A 860 -12.69 5.25 2.54
CA LYS A 860 -14.09 4.89 2.30
C LYS A 860 -14.66 3.93 3.34
N LYS A 861 -15.99 3.82 3.36
CA LYS A 861 -16.76 2.84 4.15
C LYS A 861 -16.39 2.88 5.64
N PRO A 862 -16.49 4.03 6.30
CA PRO A 862 -16.23 4.11 7.73
C PRO A 862 -17.26 3.30 8.53
N ALA A 863 -16.77 2.61 9.56
CA ALA A 863 -17.61 1.94 10.54
C ALA A 863 -17.11 2.23 11.96
N ILE A 864 -18.01 2.30 12.94
CA ILE A 864 -17.68 2.62 14.33
C ILE A 864 -18.10 1.50 15.24
N THR A 865 -17.18 1.03 16.08
CA THR A 865 -17.41 0.02 17.11
C THR A 865 -17.08 0.60 18.49
N LYS A 866 -17.95 0.38 19.51
CA LYS A 866 -17.67 0.82 20.89
C LYS A 866 -16.41 0.10 21.39
N TYR A 867 -15.42 0.86 21.86
CA TYR A 867 -14.13 0.31 22.31
C TYR A 867 -14.09 0.20 23.83
N ASN A 868 -13.72 1.25 24.54
CA ASN A 868 -13.55 1.24 25.99
C ASN A 868 -14.19 2.49 26.62
N GLY A 869 -15.10 2.28 27.59
CA GLY A 869 -15.80 3.40 28.21
C GLY A 869 -16.57 4.25 27.20
N GLU A 870 -16.16 5.51 27.04
CA GLU A 870 -16.71 6.47 26.07
C GLU A 870 -15.92 6.52 24.74
N ASP A 871 -14.87 5.73 24.59
CA ASP A 871 -14.03 5.67 23.40
C ASP A 871 -14.61 4.70 22.36
N HIS A 872 -14.42 5.01 21.09
CA HIS A 872 -14.89 4.22 19.96
C HIS A 872 -13.74 3.94 18.98
N LEU A 873 -13.75 2.75 18.38
CA LEU A 873 -12.87 2.42 17.27
C LEU A 873 -13.57 2.75 15.96
N LEU A 874 -13.05 3.74 15.25
CA LEU A 874 -13.38 3.98 13.85
C LEU A 874 -12.45 3.13 12.99
N HIS A 875 -13.01 2.43 12.01
CA HIS A 875 -12.24 1.65 11.04
C HIS A 875 -12.80 1.84 9.64
N TRP A 876 -11.94 1.77 8.63
CA TRP A 876 -12.29 2.10 7.25
C TRP A 876 -11.43 1.38 6.22
N ILE A 877 -11.90 1.37 4.99
CA ILE A 877 -11.15 0.93 3.82
C ILE A 877 -10.32 2.11 3.29
N ASP A 878 -9.04 1.90 3.05
CA ASP A 878 -8.07 2.93 2.71
C ASP A 878 -7.30 2.57 1.44
N LEU A 879 -7.40 3.41 0.43
CA LEU A 879 -6.77 3.21 -0.87
C LEU A 879 -5.43 3.97 -1.00
N ARG A 880 -4.86 4.48 0.11
CA ARG A 880 -3.63 5.29 0.08
C ARG A 880 -2.46 4.63 -0.64
N SER A 881 -2.40 3.30 -0.69
CA SER A 881 -1.30 2.57 -1.30
C SER A 881 -1.27 2.63 -2.82
N SER A 882 -2.42 2.76 -3.51
CA SER A 882 -2.46 2.62 -4.97
C SER A 882 -3.56 3.40 -5.67
N GLY A 883 -4.55 3.89 -4.94
CA GLY A 883 -5.76 4.48 -5.52
C GLY A 883 -6.68 3.49 -6.24
N LYS A 884 -6.43 2.17 -6.12
CA LYS A 884 -7.23 1.12 -6.76
C LYS A 884 -7.93 0.29 -5.71
N GLU A 885 -9.21 -0.05 -5.96
CA GLU A 885 -10.01 -0.84 -5.03
C GLU A 885 -9.48 -2.26 -4.83
N ASP A 886 -8.84 -2.84 -5.83
CA ASP A 886 -8.19 -4.15 -5.76
C ASP A 886 -6.91 -4.17 -4.92
N LEU A 887 -6.45 -3.02 -4.44
CA LEU A 887 -5.26 -2.84 -3.60
C LEU A 887 -5.59 -2.13 -2.28
N ALA A 888 -6.80 -2.32 -1.78
CA ALA A 888 -7.30 -1.66 -0.58
C ALA A 888 -6.62 -2.18 0.69
N ASN A 889 -6.41 -1.28 1.64
CA ASN A 889 -5.95 -1.59 2.99
C ASN A 889 -7.09 -1.39 4.01
N TYR A 890 -6.91 -1.90 5.20
CA TYR A 890 -7.85 -1.76 6.30
C TYR A 890 -7.18 -1.03 7.45
N TYR A 891 -7.73 0.12 7.82
CA TYR A 891 -7.19 1.01 8.86
C TYR A 891 -8.18 1.21 9.99
N ALA A 892 -7.67 1.52 11.18
CA ALA A 892 -8.47 1.91 12.33
C ALA A 892 -7.81 3.02 13.14
N LYS A 893 -8.65 3.74 13.92
CA LYS A 893 -8.24 4.80 14.84
C LYS A 893 -9.21 4.86 16.02
N ILE A 894 -8.69 5.03 17.21
CA ILE A 894 -9.53 5.33 18.36
C ILE A 894 -10.00 6.80 18.27
N ILE A 895 -11.30 6.99 18.36
CA ILE A 895 -11.91 8.29 18.50
C ILE A 895 -12.33 8.42 19.97
N ARG A 896 -11.72 9.37 20.68
CA ARG A 896 -12.12 9.71 22.03
C ARG A 896 -13.22 10.75 21.97
N ARG A 897 -14.16 10.67 22.92
CA ARG A 897 -15.18 11.70 23.10
C ARG A 897 -14.57 13.10 23.17
N SER A 898 -13.44 13.25 23.86
CA SER A 898 -12.72 14.53 23.97
C SER A 898 -12.23 15.08 22.62
N ASP A 899 -11.88 14.25 21.67
CA ASP A 899 -11.32 14.69 20.38
C ASP A 899 -12.37 15.39 19.51
N VAL A 900 -13.63 15.00 19.66
CA VAL A 900 -14.76 15.51 18.88
C VAL A 900 -15.55 16.60 19.61
N LEU A 901 -15.53 16.60 20.96
CA LEU A 901 -16.21 17.60 21.78
C LEU A 901 -15.33 18.79 22.16
N SER A 902 -14.00 18.68 22.07
CA SER A 902 -13.04 19.71 22.54
C SER A 902 -12.96 20.97 21.69
N SER A 903 -13.82 21.16 20.69
CA SER A 903 -13.97 22.43 20.00
C SER A 903 -14.66 23.52 20.86
N ARG A 904 -15.05 23.20 22.10
CA ARG A 904 -15.48 24.18 23.08
C ARG A 904 -14.29 24.87 23.74
N ASN A 905 -14.31 26.20 23.66
CA ASN A 905 -13.49 27.12 24.44
C ASN A 905 -13.44 26.77 25.94
N GLU A 906 -12.69 25.77 26.33
CA GLU A 906 -12.18 25.65 27.67
C GLU A 906 -10.67 25.71 27.65
N LYS A 907 -10.13 26.73 28.30
CA LYS A 907 -8.75 26.79 28.73
C LYS A 907 -8.47 25.63 29.71
N ALA A 908 -8.43 24.41 29.25
CA ALA A 908 -7.89 23.32 30.01
C ALA A 908 -6.42 23.13 29.59
N ASN A 909 -5.55 23.16 30.56
CA ASN A 909 -4.13 22.88 30.45
C ASN A 909 -3.93 21.41 29.99
N VAL A 910 -4.19 21.12 28.74
CA VAL A 910 -3.65 19.92 28.09
C VAL A 910 -2.37 20.36 27.41
N THR A 911 -1.24 19.81 27.82
CA THR A 911 0.00 19.90 27.10
C THR A 911 -0.12 19.16 25.77
N ILE A 912 -0.83 19.76 24.82
CA ILE A 912 -0.64 19.52 23.39
C ILE A 912 0.82 19.86 23.14
N PRO A 913 1.58 19.11 22.27
CA PRO A 913 2.84 19.63 21.79
C PRO A 913 2.54 20.95 21.10
N SER A 914 2.54 22.01 21.88
CA SER A 914 2.36 23.37 21.47
C SER A 914 3.59 23.77 20.77
N SER A 915 3.66 23.63 19.46
CA SER A 915 4.73 24.42 18.90
C SER A 915 4.61 24.52 17.38
N PHE A 916 4.37 25.72 16.94
CA PHE A 916 5.07 26.22 15.78
C PHE A 916 6.44 25.53 15.72
N ASN A 917 6.67 24.75 14.70
CA ASN A 917 7.90 24.03 14.49
C ASN A 917 8.42 24.40 13.11
N ILE A 918 9.67 24.81 13.04
CA ILE A 918 10.38 24.92 11.77
C ILE A 918 10.87 23.51 11.47
N GLN A 919 10.35 22.96 10.39
CA GLN A 919 10.67 21.58 9.98
C GLN A 919 12.00 21.53 9.23
N SER A 920 12.23 22.53 8.36
CA SER A 920 13.46 22.58 7.58
C SER A 920 13.83 24.01 7.18
N VAL A 921 15.13 24.25 6.96
CA VAL A 921 15.69 25.51 6.43
C VAL A 921 16.74 25.15 5.40
N TYR A 922 16.43 25.26 4.11
CA TYR A 922 17.30 24.76 3.05
C TYR A 922 17.21 25.58 1.75
N PRO A 923 18.28 25.52 0.96
CA PRO A 923 19.61 25.10 1.31
C PRO A 923 20.24 26.08 2.36
N ASN A 924 21.05 25.57 3.26
CA ASN A 924 21.82 26.39 4.18
C ASN A 924 23.22 25.77 4.39
N PRO A 925 24.29 26.35 3.81
CA PRO A 925 24.38 27.65 3.10
C PRO A 925 23.63 27.73 1.77
N PHE A 926 23.23 28.94 1.37
CA PHE A 926 22.53 29.18 0.11
C PHE A 926 23.20 30.27 -0.71
N ASN A 927 23.01 30.27 -2.04
CA ASN A 927 23.54 31.25 -2.95
C ASN A 927 22.48 31.98 -3.81
N GLY A 928 21.28 31.43 -3.91
CA GLY A 928 20.13 32.02 -4.60
C GLY A 928 19.00 32.33 -3.64
N GLN A 929 18.31 31.28 -3.16
CA GLN A 929 17.15 31.39 -2.29
C GLN A 929 17.24 30.34 -1.18
N VAL A 930 16.83 30.68 0.03
CA VAL A 930 16.63 29.75 1.14
C VAL A 930 15.14 29.65 1.45
N LYS A 931 14.64 28.43 1.67
CA LYS A 931 13.27 28.14 2.05
C LYS A 931 13.19 27.77 3.51
N PHE A 932 12.12 28.17 4.16
CA PHE A 932 11.81 27.87 5.56
C PHE A 932 10.47 27.18 5.58
N ASP A 933 10.49 25.91 5.92
CA ASP A 933 9.29 25.11 6.07
C ASP A 933 8.86 25.08 7.54
N PHE A 934 7.59 25.35 7.81
CA PHE A 934 7.09 25.38 9.16
C PHE A 934 5.61 24.96 9.24
N THR A 935 5.22 24.48 10.41
CA THR A 935 3.81 24.12 10.68
C THR A 935 3.22 25.06 11.74
N ILE A 936 1.95 25.42 11.53
CA ILE A 936 1.13 26.13 12.50
C ILE A 936 -0.11 25.30 12.83
N ASN A 937 -0.48 25.27 14.13
CA ASN A 937 -1.57 24.44 14.64
C ASN A 937 -2.92 25.16 14.74
N SER A 938 -2.95 26.45 14.41
CA SER A 938 -4.18 27.26 14.33
C SER A 938 -3.94 28.46 13.44
N PRO A 939 -4.97 29.00 12.78
CA PRO A 939 -4.85 30.27 12.03
C PRO A 939 -4.30 31.38 12.92
N GLN A 940 -3.18 31.96 12.56
CA GLN A 940 -2.53 33.04 13.30
C GLN A 940 -1.59 33.84 12.42
N LEU A 941 -1.26 35.05 12.87
CA LEU A 941 -0.24 35.86 12.21
C LEU A 941 1.15 35.34 12.61
N VAL A 942 1.98 35.14 11.62
CA VAL A 942 3.39 34.78 11.77
C VAL A 942 4.22 35.92 11.18
N GLN A 943 5.09 36.52 11.98
CA GLN A 943 6.03 37.53 11.52
C GLN A 943 7.38 36.86 11.26
N PHE A 944 7.88 37.00 10.06
CA PHE A 944 9.18 36.49 9.64
C PHE A 944 10.17 37.65 9.47
N ASN A 945 11.30 37.57 10.16
CA ASN A 945 12.34 38.59 10.07
C ASN A 945 13.71 37.95 9.82
N VAL A 946 14.56 38.68 9.07
CA VAL A 946 15.97 38.34 8.91
C VAL A 946 16.83 39.52 9.35
N TYR A 947 17.89 39.22 10.09
CA TYR A 947 18.83 40.21 10.66
C TYR A 947 20.27 39.92 10.24
N ASP A 948 21.08 40.96 10.09
CA ASP A 948 22.52 40.79 9.99
C ASP A 948 23.18 40.52 11.38
N ILE A 949 24.47 40.26 11.38
CA ILE A 949 25.23 39.96 12.60
C ILE A 949 25.27 41.13 13.63
N SER A 950 24.91 42.33 13.21
CA SER A 950 24.80 43.51 14.09
C SER A 950 23.37 43.71 14.64
N GLY A 951 22.42 42.84 14.27
CA GLY A 951 21.01 42.93 14.67
C GLY A 951 20.18 43.87 13.83
N ARG A 952 20.68 44.34 12.72
CA ARG A 952 19.95 45.21 11.78
C ARG A 952 19.00 44.37 10.95
N THR A 953 17.74 44.78 10.88
CA THR A 953 16.71 44.13 10.08
C THR A 953 17.04 44.18 8.58
N ILE A 954 17.04 43.02 7.95
CA ILE A 954 17.25 42.80 6.51
C ILE A 954 15.90 42.52 5.84
N VAL A 955 15.05 41.70 6.44
CA VAL A 955 13.69 41.38 6.01
C VAL A 955 12.75 41.55 7.18
N ASP A 956 11.57 42.08 6.92
CA ASP A 956 10.45 42.20 7.86
C ASP A 956 9.16 41.89 7.05
N GLU A 957 8.64 40.70 7.17
CA GLU A 957 7.51 40.22 6.41
C GLU A 957 6.47 39.62 7.36
N ILE A 958 5.21 39.98 7.17
CA ILE A 958 4.10 39.40 7.88
C ILE A 958 3.46 38.33 6.98
N ILE A 959 3.53 37.10 7.42
CA ILE A 959 2.89 35.96 6.76
C ILE A 959 1.52 35.80 7.38
N MET A 960 0.48 36.12 6.62
CA MET A 960 -0.89 35.82 7.03
C MET A 960 -1.23 34.39 6.65
N SER A 961 -1.28 33.52 7.66
CA SER A 961 -1.75 32.14 7.47
C SER A 961 -3.24 32.05 7.85
N GLY A 962 -4.06 31.78 6.87
CA GLY A 962 -5.49 31.54 7.06
C GLY A 962 -5.87 30.14 7.53
N SER A 963 -4.94 29.17 7.57
CA SER A 963 -5.23 27.76 7.84
C SER A 963 -4.21 27.13 8.77
N LYS A 964 -4.63 26.13 9.54
CA LYS A 964 -3.75 25.18 10.22
C LYS A 964 -3.05 24.32 9.15
N GLY A 965 -1.75 24.05 9.32
CA GLY A 965 -1.03 23.16 8.44
C GLY A 965 0.40 23.60 8.16
N TYR A 966 0.94 23.08 7.07
CA TYR A 966 2.27 23.32 6.55
C TYR A 966 2.31 24.66 5.79
N HIS A 967 3.39 25.41 5.98
CA HIS A 967 3.64 26.69 5.32
C HIS A 967 5.10 26.79 4.94
N GLN A 968 5.34 27.50 3.84
CA GLN A 968 6.69 27.80 3.38
C GLN A 968 6.85 29.30 3.15
N VAL A 969 7.94 29.86 3.62
CA VAL A 969 8.44 31.19 3.24
C VAL A 969 9.85 31.11 2.70
N SER A 970 10.20 31.99 1.80
CA SER A 970 11.52 31.98 1.20
C SER A 970 12.19 33.33 1.23
N TRP A 971 13.53 33.34 1.32
CA TRP A 971 14.33 34.55 1.24
C TRP A 971 15.39 34.41 0.14
N ASP A 972 15.40 35.37 -0.79
CA ASP A 972 16.31 35.43 -1.98
C ASP A 972 17.61 36.20 -1.74
N GLY A 973 18.00 36.44 -0.51
CA GLY A 973 19.19 37.20 -0.15
C GLY A 973 19.09 38.69 -0.42
N LYS A 974 17.90 39.26 -0.60
CA LYS A 974 17.69 40.71 -0.74
C LYS A 974 17.22 41.32 0.57
N ASN A 975 17.59 42.61 0.73
CA ASN A 975 17.06 43.42 1.84
C ASN A 975 15.75 44.08 1.48
N VAL A 976 15.11 44.76 2.44
CA VAL A 976 13.83 45.46 2.28
C VAL A 976 13.82 46.51 1.14
N TYR A 977 14.99 46.87 0.60
CA TYR A 977 15.12 47.77 -0.55
C TYR A 977 15.38 46.99 -1.87
N GLY A 978 15.23 45.66 -1.90
CA GLY A 978 15.46 44.82 -3.07
C GLY A 978 16.91 44.65 -3.51
N LYS A 979 17.90 45.03 -2.66
CA LYS A 979 19.33 44.88 -2.95
C LYS A 979 19.90 43.62 -2.33
N MET A 980 20.69 42.86 -3.11
CA MET A 980 21.41 41.69 -2.61
C MET A 980 22.31 42.09 -1.43
N VAL A 981 22.25 41.29 -0.38
CA VAL A 981 23.12 41.45 0.80
C VAL A 981 24.55 40.91 0.54
N SER A 982 25.48 41.12 1.42
CA SER A 982 26.83 40.53 1.35
C SER A 982 26.83 39.08 1.77
N SER A 983 27.75 38.26 1.24
CA SER A 983 27.98 36.93 1.79
C SER A 983 28.29 37.01 3.27
N GLY A 984 27.69 36.13 4.07
CA GLY A 984 27.84 36.13 5.51
C GLY A 984 26.73 35.36 6.24
N VAL A 985 26.83 35.37 7.55
CA VAL A 985 25.81 34.75 8.45
C VAL A 985 24.72 35.78 8.75
N TYR A 986 23.47 35.31 8.67
CA TYR A 986 22.26 36.05 9.00
C TYR A 986 21.45 35.27 10.04
N TYR A 987 20.67 35.97 10.84
CA TYR A 987 19.77 35.37 11.81
C TYR A 987 18.33 35.58 11.34
N TYR A 988 17.51 34.55 11.47
CA TYR A 988 16.09 34.69 11.22
C TYR A 988 15.28 34.50 12.49
N THR A 989 14.10 35.09 12.53
CA THR A 989 13.11 34.87 13.58
C THR A 989 11.73 34.66 12.99
N PHE A 990 11.00 33.73 13.57
CA PHE A 990 9.54 33.64 13.42
C PHE A 990 8.91 34.05 14.73
N THR A 991 8.08 35.08 14.70
CA THR A 991 7.37 35.60 15.87
C THR A 991 5.88 35.32 15.73
N LEU A 992 5.32 34.66 16.72
CA LEU A 992 3.91 34.40 16.92
C LEU A 992 3.48 35.08 18.22
N GLU A 993 2.16 35.23 18.47
CA GLU A 993 1.63 36.00 19.61
C GLU A 993 2.36 35.76 20.94
N ASN A 994 2.83 34.56 21.25
CA ASN A 994 3.49 34.21 22.52
C ASN A 994 4.78 33.41 22.36
N LYS A 995 5.34 33.30 21.14
CA LYS A 995 6.53 32.48 20.88
C LYS A 995 7.41 33.09 19.81
N VAL A 996 8.72 33.08 20.07
CA VAL A 996 9.74 33.43 19.06
C VAL A 996 10.62 32.21 18.84
N VAL A 997 10.73 31.77 17.58
CA VAL A 997 11.68 30.75 17.16
C VAL A 997 12.72 31.42 16.26
N ASN A 998 13.98 31.12 16.48
CA ASN A 998 15.09 31.74 15.75
C ASN A 998 16.13 30.71 15.31
N GLY A 999 16.93 31.10 14.32
CA GLY A 999 18.02 30.28 13.84
C GLY A 999 19.00 31.10 13.00
N LYS A 1000 19.99 30.43 12.42
CA LYS A 1000 21.00 31.06 11.56
C LYS A 1000 21.01 30.46 10.17
N ILE A 1001 21.28 31.29 9.19
CA ILE A 1001 21.47 30.91 7.79
C ILE A 1001 22.76 31.57 7.26
N THR A 1002 23.39 30.93 6.29
CA THR A 1002 24.62 31.43 5.66
C THR A 1002 24.36 31.71 4.19
N TYR A 1003 24.51 32.96 3.79
CA TYR A 1003 24.45 33.38 2.39
C TYR A 1003 25.83 33.38 1.75
N LEU A 1004 25.97 32.72 0.63
CA LEU A 1004 27.18 32.67 -0.21
C LEU A 1004 26.86 33.31 -1.55
N LYS A 1005 27.64 34.24 -1.97
CA LYS A 1005 27.45 34.98 -3.24
C LYS A 1005 28.27 34.32 -4.34
#